data_a027ee27af713b175060944d42e101a6
#
_entry.id   a027ee27af713b175060944d42e101a6
#
_cell.length_a   1.000
_cell.length_b   1.000
_cell.length_c   1.000
_cell.angle_alpha   90.00
_cell.angle_beta   90.00
_cell.angle_gamma   90.00
#
_symmetry.space_group_name_H-M   'P 1'
#
loop_
_entity.id
_entity.type
_entity.pdbx_description
1 polymer ?
#
loop_
_entity_poly.entity_id
_entity_poly.type
_entity_poly.pdbx_seq_one_letter_code
_entity_poly.pdbx_strand_id
1 'polypeptide(L)'
;MASQDKQKKLQLIRDRFKAACDAESEQREREKEDLEFQIPENQWDEEAKKQRCGGQVGSEIIPGRPMLSISLLTQPLQLIQNQAAQAHLGVEIHPVSETANQELAEIKQGLYRRIERDSNAHQARLWGLDRAKQCGRGWYRINTQWDEDGDDPFDQEIVIERIFDQSSVYMDPSAQKPDFSDAEWAILTAYVPIETFKELYPDAMVPQNDSDFAQWEKEAPDWVQGEGDKKAVLVAEYFYKVHNRKKITAGGRTREVDEVAVKYCKVTARDVLEEQDWAGKYIPLVPVIGRELQPFDGEHRWEGIVRQARDGQKLFNYAASNLVEVMALEPKAPWILAEGQDEGYEDMWKLANVRNFPALKYKPTTVGGEMAPPPMRAQADVSKMGMALQALQQGKQFVQTATSVYEPSLGQVPEERGRQSGRAIIALQQQSDAGTGHFLQNMGQISMPLEARIVLDLMPAIYDRPGRVTQVLGAEDEARIVVLGAPFTQGPDGRPQPVQPGMPPPPNVKQYDLSQGKYAISVSVGKSYQTRLQEGQAEIGEVLQAQPALMPLIGATYFRFRDFPGAKEIAKILKKVRDKQVPGLDEEQGSPEQMASQLQAAKAQIQEMQMQLKAAAQALETEQAKRQATLQKADMD
;
A
#
# COMPACT_ATOMS: atom_id res chain seq x y z
N MET A 1 -41.66 -8.54 -24.01
CA MET A 1 -40.75 -7.37 -23.92
C MET A 1 -39.65 -7.58 -22.89
N ALA A 2 -39.94 -7.90 -21.62
CA ALA A 2 -38.90 -8.07 -20.58
C ALA A 2 -37.85 -9.15 -20.89
N SER A 3 -38.18 -10.25 -21.57
CA SER A 3 -37.21 -11.31 -21.94
C SER A 3 -36.25 -10.88 -23.03
N GLN A 4 -36.69 -10.09 -24.01
CA GLN A 4 -35.81 -9.59 -25.09
C GLN A 4 -34.84 -8.51 -24.59
N ASP A 5 -35.24 -7.69 -23.63
CA ASP A 5 -34.38 -6.66 -23.06
C ASP A 5 -33.31 -7.28 -22.16
N LYS A 6 -33.64 -8.33 -21.38
CA LYS A 6 -32.65 -9.12 -20.63
C LYS A 6 -31.64 -9.78 -21.54
N GLN A 7 -32.05 -10.40 -22.64
CA GLN A 7 -31.15 -11.03 -23.60
C GLN A 7 -30.20 -10.02 -24.27
N LYS A 8 -30.71 -8.85 -24.69
CA LYS A 8 -29.87 -7.78 -25.25
C LYS A 8 -28.83 -7.29 -24.26
N LYS A 9 -29.22 -7.16 -22.99
CA LYS A 9 -28.32 -6.75 -21.92
C LYS A 9 -27.22 -7.78 -21.67
N LEU A 10 -27.56 -9.06 -21.58
CA LEU A 10 -26.58 -10.14 -21.45
C LEU A 10 -25.61 -10.15 -22.64
N GLN A 11 -26.12 -9.96 -23.86
CA GLN A 11 -25.25 -9.89 -25.05
C GLN A 11 -24.29 -8.71 -24.96
N LEU A 12 -24.75 -7.54 -24.54
CA LEU A 12 -23.89 -6.36 -24.36
C LEU A 12 -22.78 -6.61 -23.33
N ILE A 13 -23.12 -7.25 -22.20
CA ILE A 13 -22.14 -7.58 -21.15
C ILE A 13 -21.08 -8.56 -21.69
N ARG A 14 -21.50 -9.57 -22.45
CA ARG A 14 -20.58 -10.52 -23.11
C ARG A 14 -19.64 -9.83 -24.10
N ASP A 15 -20.18 -8.95 -24.95
CA ASP A 15 -19.40 -8.23 -25.93
C ASP A 15 -18.35 -7.32 -25.26
N ARG A 16 -18.74 -6.63 -24.17
CA ARG A 16 -17.82 -5.80 -23.37
C ARG A 16 -16.77 -6.62 -22.67
N PHE A 17 -17.19 -7.75 -22.07
CA PHE A 17 -16.24 -8.66 -21.44
C PHE A 17 -15.21 -9.18 -22.44
N LYS A 18 -15.68 -9.63 -23.61
CA LYS A 18 -14.77 -10.10 -24.66
C LYS A 18 -13.82 -9.00 -25.11
N ALA A 19 -14.32 -7.77 -25.30
CA ALA A 19 -13.48 -6.64 -25.67
C ALA A 19 -12.39 -6.35 -24.61
N ALA A 20 -12.69 -6.47 -23.31
CA ALA A 20 -11.70 -6.32 -22.26
C ALA A 20 -10.67 -7.47 -22.26
N CYS A 21 -11.14 -8.71 -22.45
CA CYS A 21 -10.23 -9.87 -22.54
C CYS A 21 -9.27 -9.75 -23.71
N ASP A 22 -9.78 -9.35 -24.88
CA ASP A 22 -8.96 -9.21 -26.09
C ASP A 22 -7.93 -8.07 -25.93
N ALA A 23 -8.34 -6.92 -25.36
CA ALA A 23 -7.47 -5.77 -25.14
C ALA A 23 -6.38 -6.03 -24.06
N GLU A 24 -6.67 -6.84 -23.06
CA GLU A 24 -5.75 -7.10 -21.96
C GLU A 24 -5.01 -8.45 -22.07
N SER A 25 -5.21 -9.20 -23.15
CA SER A 25 -4.71 -10.59 -23.27
C SER A 25 -3.19 -10.67 -23.10
N GLU A 26 -2.43 -9.82 -23.79
CA GLU A 26 -0.96 -9.77 -23.66
C GLU A 26 -0.52 -9.36 -22.26
N GLN A 27 -1.17 -8.36 -21.68
CA GLN A 27 -0.85 -7.88 -20.33
C GLN A 27 -1.12 -8.96 -19.27
N ARG A 28 -2.24 -9.68 -19.38
CA ARG A 28 -2.61 -10.76 -18.45
C ARG A 28 -1.66 -11.96 -18.53
N GLU A 29 -1.22 -12.32 -19.75
CA GLU A 29 -0.21 -13.35 -19.93
C GLU A 29 1.12 -12.95 -19.27
N ARG A 30 1.56 -11.71 -19.47
CA ARG A 30 2.76 -11.16 -18.81
C ARG A 30 2.63 -11.15 -17.28
N GLU A 31 1.47 -10.77 -16.74
CA GLU A 31 1.19 -10.79 -15.31
C GLU A 31 1.27 -12.21 -14.73
N LYS A 32 0.70 -13.19 -15.45
CA LYS A 32 0.77 -14.61 -15.06
C LYS A 32 2.21 -15.12 -15.02
N GLU A 33 2.98 -14.85 -16.06
CA GLU A 33 4.41 -15.21 -16.09
C GLU A 33 5.19 -14.59 -14.93
N ASP A 34 4.91 -13.33 -14.55
CA ASP A 34 5.61 -12.65 -13.46
C ASP A 34 5.25 -13.23 -12.10
N LEU A 35 3.99 -13.67 -11.90
CA LEU A 35 3.56 -14.37 -10.69
C LEU A 35 4.18 -15.77 -10.59
N GLU A 36 4.13 -16.53 -11.66
CA GLU A 36 4.74 -17.87 -11.73
C GLU A 36 6.25 -17.81 -11.47
N PHE A 37 6.91 -16.79 -11.98
CA PHE A 37 8.36 -16.62 -11.80
C PHE A 37 8.79 -16.36 -10.36
N GLN A 38 7.90 -15.91 -9.47
CA GLN A 38 8.21 -15.74 -8.05
C GLN A 38 8.37 -17.08 -7.32
N ILE A 39 7.72 -18.12 -7.84
CA ILE A 39 7.86 -19.48 -7.32
C ILE A 39 9.26 -19.98 -7.74
N PRO A 40 10.15 -20.29 -6.80
CA PRO A 40 11.54 -20.61 -7.14
C PRO A 40 11.68 -21.74 -8.15
N GLU A 41 10.81 -22.74 -8.10
CA GLU A 41 10.79 -23.89 -9.00
C GLU A 41 10.50 -23.50 -10.46
N ASN A 42 9.78 -22.40 -10.66
CA ASN A 42 9.38 -21.90 -11.98
C ASN A 42 10.39 -20.88 -12.57
N GLN A 43 11.49 -20.59 -11.88
CA GLN A 43 12.53 -19.67 -12.37
C GLN A 43 13.43 -20.26 -13.47
N TRP A 44 13.22 -21.54 -13.82
CA TRP A 44 13.95 -22.23 -14.85
C TRP A 44 13.10 -22.39 -16.12
N ASP A 45 13.67 -22.05 -17.26
CA ASP A 45 13.03 -22.31 -18.55
C ASP A 45 12.92 -23.82 -18.79
N GLU A 46 11.86 -24.26 -19.45
CA GLU A 46 11.59 -25.68 -19.69
C GLU A 46 12.73 -26.36 -20.49
N GLU A 47 13.35 -25.63 -21.41
CA GLU A 47 14.52 -26.15 -22.15
C GLU A 47 15.71 -26.36 -21.22
N ALA A 48 15.96 -25.46 -20.31
CA ALA A 48 17.01 -25.57 -19.32
C ALA A 48 16.74 -26.70 -18.32
N LYS A 49 15.50 -26.88 -17.91
CA LYS A 49 15.07 -28.03 -17.10
C LYS A 49 15.37 -29.34 -17.83
N LYS A 50 14.98 -29.46 -19.10
CA LYS A 50 15.22 -30.66 -19.93
C LYS A 50 16.71 -30.98 -20.07
N GLN A 51 17.57 -29.98 -20.23
CA GLN A 51 19.03 -30.19 -20.33
C GLN A 51 19.68 -30.62 -19.03
N ARG A 52 19.11 -30.27 -17.88
CA ARG A 52 19.66 -30.55 -16.55
C ARG A 52 18.98 -31.71 -15.84
N CYS A 53 17.75 -32.07 -16.20
CA CYS A 53 17.08 -33.25 -15.70
C CYS A 53 17.83 -34.50 -16.18
N GLY A 54 18.15 -35.41 -15.26
CA GLY A 54 18.63 -36.72 -15.60
C GLY A 54 17.62 -37.48 -16.46
N GLY A 55 18.08 -38.42 -17.22
CA GLY A 55 17.23 -39.22 -18.10
C GLY A 55 17.71 -40.67 -18.14
N GLN A 56 17.01 -41.48 -18.89
CA GLN A 56 17.41 -42.87 -19.17
C GLN A 56 17.82 -42.97 -20.64
N VAL A 57 19.05 -43.42 -20.89
CA VAL A 57 19.52 -43.73 -22.23
C VAL A 57 19.85 -45.23 -22.29
N GLY A 58 18.98 -46.00 -22.92
CA GLY A 58 19.06 -47.45 -22.90
C GLY A 58 18.82 -48.02 -21.50
N SER A 59 19.80 -48.77 -20.97
CA SER A 59 19.77 -49.29 -19.60
C SER A 59 20.49 -48.41 -18.57
N GLU A 60 21.14 -47.31 -18.99
CA GLU A 60 21.87 -46.39 -18.09
C GLU A 60 21.01 -45.25 -17.64
N ILE A 61 21.02 -45.00 -16.32
CA ILE A 61 20.41 -43.84 -15.71
C ILE A 61 21.46 -42.72 -15.70
N ILE A 62 21.17 -41.64 -16.45
CA ILE A 62 21.98 -40.43 -16.43
C ILE A 62 21.54 -39.60 -15.23
N PRO A 63 22.40 -39.33 -14.23
CA PRO A 63 22.04 -38.53 -13.10
C PRO A 63 21.78 -37.07 -13.53
N GLY A 64 20.79 -36.45 -12.93
CA GLY A 64 20.51 -35.03 -13.15
C GLY A 64 21.65 -34.13 -12.68
N ARG A 65 21.77 -32.96 -13.32
CA ARG A 65 22.72 -31.90 -12.93
C ARG A 65 22.08 -31.04 -11.86
N PRO A 66 22.85 -30.42 -10.94
CA PRO A 66 22.29 -29.58 -9.89
C PRO A 66 21.51 -28.42 -10.49
N MET A 67 20.30 -28.18 -9.94
CA MET A 67 19.44 -27.07 -10.27
C MET A 67 19.10 -26.32 -8.96
N LEU A 68 19.76 -25.21 -8.72
CA LEU A 68 19.51 -24.37 -7.56
C LEU A 68 18.55 -23.23 -7.95
N SER A 69 17.49 -23.07 -7.18
CA SER A 69 16.54 -21.98 -7.31
C SER A 69 16.63 -21.09 -6.06
N ILE A 70 17.47 -20.06 -6.11
CA ILE A 70 17.70 -19.13 -5.02
C ILE A 70 17.09 -17.80 -5.41
N SER A 71 15.93 -17.45 -4.84
CA SER A 71 15.24 -16.21 -5.19
C SER A 71 15.88 -15.00 -4.51
N LEU A 72 16.43 -14.09 -5.32
CA LEU A 72 16.87 -12.76 -4.90
C LEU A 72 15.72 -11.75 -4.90
N LEU A 73 14.55 -12.09 -5.45
CA LEU A 73 13.40 -11.19 -5.58
C LEU A 73 12.62 -11.03 -4.27
N THR A 74 12.70 -12.01 -3.38
CA THR A 74 11.94 -12.02 -2.12
C THR A 74 12.24 -10.79 -1.27
N GLN A 75 13.52 -10.43 -1.11
CA GLN A 75 13.92 -9.28 -0.29
C GLN A 75 13.41 -7.93 -0.82
N PRO A 76 13.59 -7.57 -2.11
CA PRO A 76 13.03 -6.34 -2.66
C PRO A 76 11.51 -6.25 -2.53
N LEU A 77 10.80 -7.36 -2.81
CA LEU A 77 9.34 -7.41 -2.70
C LEU A 77 8.88 -7.19 -1.24
N GLN A 78 9.54 -7.83 -0.28
CA GLN A 78 9.23 -7.66 1.14
C GLN A 78 9.58 -6.25 1.63
N LEU A 79 10.68 -5.66 1.16
CA LEU A 79 11.05 -4.30 1.54
C LEU A 79 9.96 -3.30 1.17
N ILE A 80 9.46 -3.32 -0.08
CA ILE A 80 8.38 -2.45 -0.54
C ILE A 80 7.11 -2.68 0.29
N GLN A 81 6.76 -3.93 0.57
CA GLN A 81 5.59 -4.27 1.38
C GLN A 81 5.71 -3.73 2.81
N ASN A 82 6.88 -3.88 3.42
CA ASN A 82 7.13 -3.39 4.78
C ASN A 82 7.14 -1.85 4.84
N GLN A 83 7.71 -1.18 3.82
CA GLN A 83 7.65 0.27 3.71
C GLN A 83 6.21 0.77 3.61
N ALA A 84 5.39 0.10 2.79
CA ALA A 84 3.97 0.43 2.65
C ALA A 84 3.17 0.14 3.93
N ALA A 85 3.46 -0.97 4.62
CA ALA A 85 2.81 -1.30 5.89
C ALA A 85 3.14 -0.30 7.01
N GLN A 86 4.33 0.31 6.97
CA GLN A 86 4.76 1.34 7.91
C GLN A 86 4.33 2.75 7.50
N ALA A 87 4.03 2.98 6.22
CA ALA A 87 3.63 4.29 5.74
C ALA A 87 2.20 4.60 6.19
N HIS A 88 2.02 5.77 6.80
CA HIS A 88 0.70 6.31 7.08
C HIS A 88 0.26 7.21 5.93
N LEU A 89 -0.64 6.68 5.10
CA LEU A 89 -1.32 7.46 4.07
C LEU A 89 -2.57 8.07 4.69
N GLY A 90 -2.50 9.34 5.03
CA GLY A 90 -3.62 10.08 5.64
C GLY A 90 -4.44 10.80 4.58
N VAL A 91 -5.75 10.60 4.60
CA VAL A 91 -6.69 11.39 3.80
C VAL A 91 -7.16 12.58 4.63
N GLU A 92 -7.04 13.77 4.05
CA GLU A 92 -7.54 15.02 4.64
C GLU A 92 -8.64 15.61 3.76
N ILE A 93 -9.74 16.04 4.40
CA ILE A 93 -10.92 16.55 3.73
C ILE A 93 -11.05 18.03 4.04
N HIS A 94 -10.99 18.86 3.00
CA HIS A 94 -11.04 20.31 3.12
C HIS A 94 -12.29 20.90 2.49
N PRO A 95 -12.98 21.87 3.12
CA PRO A 95 -14.11 22.57 2.52
C PRO A 95 -13.64 23.47 1.35
N VAL A 96 -14.35 23.44 0.22
CA VAL A 96 -14.01 24.23 -0.98
C VAL A 96 -15.12 25.21 -1.36
N SER A 97 -16.38 24.92 -1.04
CA SER A 97 -17.51 25.78 -1.39
C SER A 97 -17.96 26.65 -0.21
N GLU A 98 -18.63 27.76 -0.49
CA GLU A 98 -19.22 28.65 0.54
C GLU A 98 -20.24 27.93 1.43
N THR A 99 -20.85 26.84 0.92
CA THR A 99 -21.80 26.01 1.66
C THR A 99 -21.12 24.90 2.47
N ALA A 100 -19.82 24.71 2.30
CA ALA A 100 -19.04 23.71 3.03
C ALA A 100 -18.58 24.29 4.37
N ASN A 101 -18.83 23.54 5.45
CA ASN A 101 -18.46 23.92 6.80
C ASN A 101 -17.25 23.09 7.25
N GLN A 102 -16.33 23.69 8.01
CA GLN A 102 -15.17 23.01 8.61
C GLN A 102 -15.61 21.89 9.55
N GLU A 103 -16.64 22.12 10.38
CA GLU A 103 -17.16 21.10 11.30
C GLU A 103 -17.68 19.86 10.54
N LEU A 104 -18.35 20.07 9.40
CA LEU A 104 -18.83 18.97 8.56
C LEU A 104 -17.67 18.24 7.84
N ALA A 105 -16.60 18.95 7.49
CA ALA A 105 -15.38 18.32 6.97
C ALA A 105 -14.74 17.38 8.00
N GLU A 106 -14.66 17.83 9.27
CA GLU A 106 -14.13 17.01 10.38
C GLU A 106 -14.99 15.76 10.64
N ILE A 107 -16.33 15.91 10.55
CA ILE A 107 -17.26 14.78 10.68
C ILE A 107 -17.05 13.78 9.54
N LYS A 108 -17.00 14.24 8.29
CA LYS A 108 -16.72 13.36 7.13
C LYS A 108 -15.36 12.67 7.24
N GLN A 109 -14.36 13.39 7.70
CA GLN A 109 -13.03 12.82 7.94
C GLN A 109 -13.04 11.80 9.07
N GLY A 110 -13.79 12.06 10.14
CA GLY A 110 -13.96 11.14 11.26
C GLY A 110 -14.74 9.87 10.86
N LEU A 111 -15.73 9.98 9.99
CA LEU A 111 -16.44 8.84 9.39
C LEU A 111 -15.51 8.04 8.48
N TYR A 112 -14.72 8.72 7.65
CA TYR A 112 -13.75 8.06 6.78
C TYR A 112 -12.74 7.21 7.59
N ARG A 113 -12.17 7.75 8.67
CA ARG A 113 -11.28 7.01 9.58
C ARG A 113 -11.96 5.81 10.24
N ARG A 114 -13.23 5.97 10.63
CA ARG A 114 -14.01 4.84 11.15
C ARG A 114 -14.15 3.75 10.11
N ILE A 115 -14.56 4.08 8.87
CA ILE A 115 -14.69 3.14 7.75
C ILE A 115 -13.36 2.42 7.51
N GLU A 116 -12.24 3.16 7.47
CA GLU A 116 -10.90 2.57 7.31
C GLU A 116 -10.57 1.55 8.39
N ARG A 117 -10.84 1.89 9.65
CA ARG A 117 -10.56 1.02 10.78
C ARG A 117 -11.45 -0.22 10.79
N ASP A 118 -12.75 -0.03 10.67
CA ASP A 118 -13.75 -1.10 10.80
C ASP A 118 -13.66 -2.09 9.60
N SER A 119 -13.31 -1.59 8.42
CA SER A 119 -13.07 -2.42 7.22
C SER A 119 -11.69 -3.06 7.17
N ASN A 120 -10.76 -2.70 8.07
CA ASN A 120 -9.34 -3.04 7.93
C ASN A 120 -8.77 -2.68 6.53
N ALA A 121 -9.11 -1.48 6.05
CA ALA A 121 -8.78 -0.98 4.72
C ALA A 121 -7.28 -1.10 4.37
N HIS A 122 -6.43 -0.99 5.37
CA HIS A 122 -4.99 -1.15 5.22
C HIS A 122 -4.61 -2.50 4.60
N GLN A 123 -5.24 -3.61 5.03
CA GLN A 123 -4.98 -4.92 4.45
C GLN A 123 -5.46 -5.02 2.99
N ALA A 124 -6.61 -4.43 2.66
CA ALA A 124 -7.12 -4.41 1.30
C ALA A 124 -6.16 -3.67 0.35
N ARG A 125 -5.66 -2.52 0.78
CA ARG A 125 -4.66 -1.71 0.05
C ARG A 125 -3.33 -2.44 -0.11
N LEU A 126 -2.83 -3.06 0.95
CA LEU A 126 -1.59 -3.84 0.91
C LEU A 126 -1.69 -5.05 -0.01
N TRP A 127 -2.88 -5.69 -0.08
CA TRP A 127 -3.11 -6.81 -0.99
C TRP A 127 -3.06 -6.37 -2.47
N GLY A 128 -3.70 -5.24 -2.80
CA GLY A 128 -3.59 -4.63 -4.13
C GLY A 128 -2.17 -4.21 -4.48
N LEU A 129 -1.44 -3.64 -3.52
CA LEU A 129 -0.04 -3.25 -3.70
C LEU A 129 0.87 -4.47 -3.90
N ASP A 130 0.59 -5.59 -3.21
CA ASP A 130 1.35 -6.83 -3.37
C ASP A 130 1.32 -7.29 -4.83
N ARG A 131 0.16 -7.25 -5.48
CA ARG A 131 0.02 -7.54 -6.91
C ARG A 131 0.70 -6.46 -7.78
N ALA A 132 0.50 -5.18 -7.47
CA ALA A 132 1.03 -4.08 -8.27
C ALA A 132 2.56 -4.06 -8.31
N LYS A 133 3.26 -4.34 -7.19
CA LYS A 133 4.72 -4.41 -7.17
C LYS A 133 5.27 -5.60 -7.95
N GLN A 134 4.49 -6.68 -8.07
CA GLN A 134 4.85 -7.90 -8.79
C GLN A 134 4.64 -7.75 -10.29
N CYS A 135 3.43 -7.37 -10.69
CA CYS A 135 2.94 -7.40 -12.08
C CYS A 135 2.63 -6.01 -12.67
N GLY A 136 2.62 -4.96 -11.84
CA GLY A 136 2.38 -3.59 -12.28
C GLY A 136 1.02 -3.02 -11.93
N ARG A 137 -0.01 -3.83 -11.70
CA ARG A 137 -1.32 -3.36 -11.24
C ARG A 137 -1.97 -4.32 -10.25
N GLY A 138 -2.78 -3.77 -9.36
CA GLY A 138 -3.61 -4.50 -8.42
C GLY A 138 -4.91 -3.76 -8.16
N TRP A 139 -5.81 -4.34 -7.39
CA TRP A 139 -7.16 -3.84 -7.18
C TRP A 139 -7.65 -4.07 -5.76
N TYR A 140 -8.50 -3.17 -5.29
CA TYR A 140 -9.40 -3.39 -4.16
C TYR A 140 -10.73 -2.71 -4.44
N ARG A 141 -11.77 -3.01 -3.65
CA ARG A 141 -13.10 -2.47 -3.91
C ARG A 141 -13.69 -1.79 -2.69
N ILE A 142 -14.64 -0.91 -2.95
CA ILE A 142 -15.52 -0.33 -1.95
C ILE A 142 -16.90 -0.95 -2.13
N ASN A 143 -17.46 -1.44 -1.05
CA ASN A 143 -18.76 -2.10 -1.06
C ASN A 143 -19.66 -1.52 0.02
N THR A 144 -20.94 -1.87 -0.01
CA THR A 144 -21.89 -1.57 1.05
C THR A 144 -22.46 -2.88 1.58
N GLN A 145 -22.54 -3.03 2.87
CA GLN A 145 -23.11 -4.20 3.52
C GLN A 145 -24.10 -3.79 4.62
N TRP A 146 -25.02 -4.67 4.96
CA TRP A 146 -25.91 -4.46 6.07
C TRP A 146 -25.15 -4.59 7.39
N ASP A 147 -25.49 -3.73 8.36
CA ASP A 147 -24.92 -3.80 9.70
C ASP A 147 -25.67 -4.86 10.50
N GLU A 148 -25.14 -6.09 10.51
CA GLU A 148 -25.75 -7.22 11.22
C GLU A 148 -25.62 -7.12 12.74
N ASP A 149 -24.63 -6.39 13.23
CA ASP A 149 -24.31 -6.22 14.65
C ASP A 149 -24.86 -4.89 15.22
N GLY A 150 -25.44 -4.04 14.39
CA GLY A 150 -25.96 -2.72 14.75
C GLY A 150 -27.31 -2.74 15.47
N ASP A 151 -27.68 -1.58 16.02
CA ASP A 151 -28.98 -1.40 16.68
C ASP A 151 -30.18 -1.45 15.69
N ASP A 152 -29.95 -1.10 14.42
CA ASP A 152 -30.93 -1.13 13.34
C ASP A 152 -30.48 -2.05 12.20
N PRO A 153 -31.14 -3.19 11.97
CA PRO A 153 -30.80 -4.15 10.91
C PRO A 153 -30.99 -3.59 9.48
N PHE A 154 -31.60 -2.41 9.33
CA PHE A 154 -31.71 -1.71 8.05
C PHE A 154 -30.61 -0.69 7.81
N ASP A 155 -29.68 -0.54 8.74
CA ASP A 155 -28.50 0.29 8.53
C ASP A 155 -27.50 -0.41 7.62
N GLN A 156 -26.88 0.40 6.75
CA GLN A 156 -25.80 -0.05 5.87
C GLN A 156 -24.48 0.61 6.28
N GLU A 157 -23.40 -0.11 6.10
CA GLU A 157 -22.03 0.37 6.31
C GLU A 157 -21.25 0.33 5.00
N ILE A 158 -20.37 1.30 4.82
CA ILE A 158 -19.40 1.31 3.71
C ILE A 158 -18.21 0.48 4.14
N VAL A 159 -17.76 -0.43 3.27
CA VAL A 159 -16.64 -1.34 3.55
C VAL A 159 -15.62 -1.26 2.44
N ILE A 160 -14.34 -1.24 2.82
CA ILE A 160 -13.22 -1.31 1.89
C ILE A 160 -12.69 -2.75 1.94
N GLU A 161 -12.85 -3.48 0.83
CA GLU A 161 -12.57 -4.90 0.77
C GLU A 161 -11.45 -5.23 -0.21
N ARG A 162 -10.67 -6.26 0.12
CA ARG A 162 -9.72 -6.82 -0.83
C ARG A 162 -10.44 -7.64 -1.90
N ILE A 163 -9.96 -7.58 -3.12
CA ILE A 163 -10.31 -8.52 -4.17
C ILE A 163 -9.31 -9.67 -4.10
N PHE A 164 -9.78 -10.87 -3.72
CA PHE A 164 -8.89 -12.02 -3.52
C PHE A 164 -8.18 -12.41 -4.82
N ASP A 165 -8.97 -12.65 -5.88
CA ASP A 165 -8.43 -12.90 -7.20
C ASP A 165 -8.31 -11.58 -7.96
N GLN A 166 -7.08 -11.08 -8.04
CA GLN A 166 -6.77 -9.82 -8.71
C GLN A 166 -6.97 -9.88 -10.24
N SER A 167 -7.03 -11.07 -10.82
CA SER A 167 -7.26 -11.29 -12.24
C SER A 167 -8.74 -11.26 -12.62
N SER A 168 -9.65 -11.16 -11.64
CA SER A 168 -11.09 -11.15 -11.82
C SER A 168 -11.66 -9.79 -12.26
N VAL A 169 -10.85 -8.72 -12.25
CA VAL A 169 -11.29 -7.36 -12.61
C VAL A 169 -11.06 -7.08 -14.09
N TYR A 170 -12.10 -6.62 -14.76
CA TYR A 170 -12.08 -6.23 -16.18
C TYR A 170 -12.62 -4.82 -16.31
N MET A 171 -11.77 -3.91 -16.78
CA MET A 171 -12.13 -2.51 -16.96
C MET A 171 -12.42 -2.19 -18.41
N ASP A 172 -13.10 -1.08 -18.62
CA ASP A 172 -13.32 -0.52 -19.96
C ASP A 172 -11.97 -0.18 -20.62
N PRO A 173 -11.62 -0.80 -21.76
CA PRO A 173 -10.37 -0.54 -22.44
C PRO A 173 -10.23 0.89 -22.99
N SER A 174 -11.34 1.64 -23.08
CA SER A 174 -11.34 3.02 -23.56
C SER A 174 -10.91 4.03 -22.49
N ALA A 175 -10.78 3.62 -21.24
CA ALA A 175 -10.33 4.49 -20.14
C ALA A 175 -8.90 4.95 -20.38
N GLN A 176 -8.63 6.23 -20.15
CA GLN A 176 -7.30 6.85 -20.36
C GLN A 176 -6.68 7.37 -19.07
N LYS A 177 -7.49 7.55 -18.03
CA LYS A 177 -6.97 8.04 -16.75
C LYS A 177 -6.35 6.90 -15.94
N PRO A 178 -5.24 7.15 -15.24
CA PRO A 178 -4.58 6.12 -14.45
C PRO A 178 -5.44 5.62 -13.28
N ASP A 179 -6.42 6.42 -12.82
CA ASP A 179 -7.36 6.05 -11.77
C ASP A 179 -8.64 5.36 -12.32
N PHE A 180 -8.77 5.17 -13.64
CA PHE A 180 -9.95 4.63 -14.32
C PHE A 180 -11.27 5.36 -13.98
N SER A 181 -11.19 6.60 -13.49
CA SER A 181 -12.40 7.39 -13.17
C SER A 181 -13.24 7.75 -14.40
N ASP A 182 -12.67 7.66 -15.59
CA ASP A 182 -13.31 7.85 -16.90
C ASP A 182 -13.89 6.56 -17.50
N ALA A 183 -13.63 5.40 -16.93
CA ALA A 183 -14.21 4.15 -17.39
C ALA A 183 -15.75 4.20 -17.37
N GLU A 184 -16.39 3.75 -18.45
CA GLU A 184 -17.84 3.72 -18.58
C GLU A 184 -18.45 2.48 -17.97
N TRP A 185 -17.68 1.42 -17.82
CA TRP A 185 -18.13 0.16 -17.22
C TRP A 185 -16.96 -0.61 -16.63
N ALA A 186 -17.31 -1.56 -15.74
CA ALA A 186 -16.38 -2.52 -15.18
C ALA A 186 -17.09 -3.83 -14.89
N ILE A 187 -16.36 -4.94 -14.93
CA ILE A 187 -16.84 -6.28 -14.60
C ILE A 187 -15.92 -6.88 -13.56
N LEU A 188 -16.50 -7.42 -12.50
CA LEU A 188 -15.81 -8.21 -11.48
C LEU A 188 -16.37 -9.63 -11.51
N THR A 189 -15.52 -10.64 -11.68
CA THR A 189 -15.95 -12.03 -11.77
C THR A 189 -15.61 -12.81 -10.51
N ALA A 190 -16.49 -13.73 -10.14
CA ALA A 190 -16.26 -14.61 -8.99
C ALA A 190 -16.83 -16.00 -9.26
N TYR A 191 -16.13 -17.03 -8.81
CA TYR A 191 -16.64 -18.40 -8.80
C TYR A 191 -17.37 -18.66 -7.51
N VAL A 192 -18.67 -19.03 -7.62
CA VAL A 192 -19.52 -19.35 -6.48
C VAL A 192 -19.82 -20.86 -6.50
N PRO A 193 -19.58 -21.59 -5.41
CA PRO A 193 -19.93 -23.00 -5.32
C PRO A 193 -21.40 -23.23 -5.67
N ILE A 194 -21.69 -24.32 -6.40
CA ILE A 194 -23.05 -24.57 -6.89
C ILE A 194 -24.09 -24.69 -5.76
N GLU A 195 -23.68 -25.25 -4.61
CA GLU A 195 -24.56 -25.37 -3.45
C GLU A 195 -24.97 -23.99 -2.92
N THR A 196 -23.99 -23.13 -2.67
CA THR A 196 -24.20 -21.74 -2.25
C THR A 196 -24.96 -20.94 -3.30
N PHE A 197 -24.68 -21.16 -4.59
CA PHE A 197 -25.42 -20.49 -5.66
C PHE A 197 -26.91 -20.85 -5.66
N LYS A 198 -27.25 -22.13 -5.46
CA LYS A 198 -28.66 -22.59 -5.39
C LYS A 198 -29.37 -22.08 -4.15
N GLU A 199 -28.64 -21.90 -3.04
CA GLU A 199 -29.22 -21.32 -1.82
C GLU A 199 -29.52 -19.84 -2.00
N LEU A 200 -28.58 -19.08 -2.61
CA LEU A 200 -28.74 -17.65 -2.83
C LEU A 200 -29.75 -17.33 -3.96
N TYR A 201 -29.77 -18.16 -5.00
CA TYR A 201 -30.57 -17.93 -6.22
C TYR A 201 -31.38 -19.20 -6.61
N PRO A 202 -32.40 -19.59 -5.83
CA PRO A 202 -33.13 -20.83 -6.08
C PRO A 202 -33.87 -20.87 -7.43
N ASP A 203 -34.26 -19.71 -7.95
CA ASP A 203 -34.99 -19.57 -9.23
C ASP A 203 -34.08 -19.40 -10.45
N ALA A 204 -32.78 -19.27 -10.25
CA ALA A 204 -31.84 -19.04 -11.33
C ALA A 204 -31.42 -20.33 -12.04
N MET A 205 -31.26 -20.26 -13.35
CA MET A 205 -30.74 -21.40 -14.12
C MET A 205 -29.26 -21.63 -13.85
N VAL A 206 -28.89 -22.83 -13.39
CA VAL A 206 -27.50 -23.25 -13.30
C VAL A 206 -26.98 -23.51 -14.69
N PRO A 207 -25.89 -22.80 -15.13
CA PRO A 207 -25.30 -23.03 -16.43
C PRO A 207 -24.68 -24.42 -16.51
N GLN A 208 -25.15 -25.29 -17.43
CA GLN A 208 -24.66 -26.66 -17.56
C GLN A 208 -23.51 -26.85 -18.57
N ASN A 209 -23.49 -26.02 -19.63
CA ASN A 209 -22.43 -26.04 -20.66
C ASN A 209 -22.23 -24.63 -21.19
N ASP A 210 -21.17 -23.96 -20.78
CA ASP A 210 -20.90 -22.60 -21.19
C ASP A 210 -19.83 -22.54 -22.26
N SER A 211 -20.23 -22.86 -23.50
CA SER A 211 -19.37 -22.58 -24.67
C SER A 211 -19.10 -21.08 -24.85
N ASP A 212 -19.96 -20.24 -24.33
CA ASP A 212 -19.87 -18.78 -24.46
C ASP A 212 -18.88 -18.12 -23.48
N PHE A 213 -18.58 -18.82 -22.39
CA PHE A 213 -17.55 -18.43 -21.41
C PHE A 213 -16.37 -19.43 -21.38
N ALA A 214 -16.20 -20.24 -22.41
CA ALA A 214 -15.14 -21.24 -22.48
C ALA A 214 -13.72 -20.64 -22.36
N GLN A 215 -13.55 -19.39 -22.69
CA GLN A 215 -12.28 -18.66 -22.49
C GLN A 215 -11.95 -18.44 -21.01
N TRP A 216 -12.96 -18.35 -20.16
CA TRP A 216 -12.81 -18.18 -18.72
C TRP A 216 -12.48 -19.50 -18.00
N GLU A 217 -12.94 -20.63 -18.55
CA GLU A 217 -12.68 -21.97 -17.99
C GLU A 217 -11.19 -22.36 -18.04
N LYS A 218 -10.41 -21.76 -18.95
CA LYS A 218 -8.97 -22.02 -19.03
C LYS A 218 -8.17 -21.48 -17.84
N GLU A 219 -8.72 -20.49 -17.13
CA GLU A 219 -8.10 -19.85 -15.97
C GLU A 219 -8.83 -20.20 -14.66
N ALA A 220 -9.84 -21.06 -14.70
CA ALA A 220 -10.56 -21.48 -13.52
C ALA A 220 -9.67 -22.28 -12.56
N PRO A 221 -9.75 -22.04 -11.25
CA PRO A 221 -9.03 -22.81 -10.25
C PRO A 221 -9.34 -24.31 -10.32
N ASP A 222 -8.38 -25.16 -9.96
CA ASP A 222 -8.53 -26.62 -10.00
C ASP A 222 -9.74 -27.14 -9.19
N TRP A 223 -10.12 -26.45 -8.12
CA TRP A 223 -11.28 -26.81 -7.31
C TRP A 223 -12.63 -26.60 -8.04
N VAL A 224 -12.65 -25.80 -9.12
CA VAL A 224 -13.81 -25.58 -10.00
C VAL A 224 -13.87 -26.62 -11.10
N GLN A 225 -12.71 -27.13 -11.52
CA GLN A 225 -12.55 -28.13 -12.58
C GLN A 225 -12.71 -29.53 -11.99
N GLY A 226 -13.93 -30.05 -11.92
CA GLY A 226 -14.18 -31.44 -11.52
C GLY A 226 -14.50 -32.31 -12.72
N GLU A 227 -13.97 -33.55 -12.76
CA GLU A 227 -14.43 -34.55 -13.75
C GLU A 227 -15.93 -34.82 -13.58
N GLY A 228 -16.73 -34.38 -14.55
CA GLY A 228 -18.14 -34.76 -14.72
C GLY A 228 -19.21 -33.78 -14.23
N ASP A 229 -19.00 -33.04 -13.14
CA ASP A 229 -19.97 -32.06 -12.64
C ASP A 229 -19.28 -30.74 -12.30
N LYS A 230 -19.80 -29.64 -12.84
CA LYS A 230 -19.32 -28.29 -12.46
C LYS A 230 -19.56 -28.06 -10.98
N LYS A 231 -18.51 -27.78 -10.24
CA LYS A 231 -18.59 -27.52 -8.80
C LYS A 231 -18.88 -26.05 -8.46
N ALA A 232 -18.72 -25.14 -9.43
CA ALA A 232 -18.97 -23.73 -9.23
C ALA A 232 -19.58 -23.06 -10.46
N VAL A 233 -20.26 -21.95 -10.22
CA VAL A 233 -20.86 -21.09 -11.24
C VAL A 233 -20.08 -19.78 -11.28
N LEU A 234 -19.70 -19.34 -12.49
CA LEU A 234 -19.13 -18.02 -12.67
C LEU A 234 -20.22 -16.96 -12.62
N VAL A 235 -20.08 -16.05 -11.69
CA VAL A 235 -20.97 -14.89 -11.50
C VAL A 235 -20.18 -13.64 -11.80
N ALA A 236 -20.74 -12.73 -12.59
CA ALA A 236 -20.14 -11.45 -12.91
C ALA A 236 -20.96 -10.31 -12.30
N GLU A 237 -20.28 -9.44 -11.59
CA GLU A 237 -20.78 -8.15 -11.12
C GLU A 237 -20.45 -7.09 -12.15
N TYR A 238 -21.44 -6.48 -12.74
CA TYR A 238 -21.29 -5.52 -13.81
C TYR A 238 -21.75 -4.14 -13.36
N PHE A 239 -20.83 -3.19 -13.34
CA PHE A 239 -21.07 -1.78 -13.07
C PHE A 239 -21.02 -0.98 -14.38
N TYR A 240 -21.98 -0.08 -14.59
CA TYR A 240 -21.98 0.76 -15.77
C TYR A 240 -22.59 2.13 -15.50
N LYS A 241 -22.05 3.14 -16.16
CA LYS A 241 -22.52 4.52 -16.07
C LYS A 241 -23.71 4.76 -16.99
N VAL A 242 -24.68 5.52 -16.51
CA VAL A 242 -25.80 6.03 -17.28
C VAL A 242 -25.77 7.55 -17.25
N HIS A 243 -25.73 8.15 -18.43
CA HIS A 243 -25.65 9.58 -18.60
C HIS A 243 -27.03 10.19 -18.79
N ASN A 244 -27.49 11.00 -17.83
CA ASN A 244 -28.76 11.71 -17.87
C ASN A 244 -28.50 13.20 -18.14
N ARG A 245 -28.71 13.65 -19.37
CA ARG A 245 -28.54 15.07 -19.73
C ARG A 245 -29.71 15.90 -19.25
N LYS A 246 -29.49 16.79 -18.29
CA LYS A 246 -30.49 17.73 -17.78
C LYS A 246 -30.14 19.15 -18.20
N LYS A 247 -31.12 19.90 -18.67
CA LYS A 247 -30.98 21.34 -18.93
C LYS A 247 -31.28 22.12 -17.66
N ILE A 248 -30.27 22.77 -17.12
CA ILE A 248 -30.41 23.64 -15.97
C ILE A 248 -30.39 25.09 -16.45
N THR A 249 -31.43 25.84 -16.10
CA THR A 249 -31.52 27.28 -16.41
C THR A 249 -31.43 28.07 -15.10
N ALA A 250 -30.39 28.86 -14.95
CA ALA A 250 -30.21 29.76 -13.81
C ALA A 250 -29.74 31.14 -14.30
N GLY A 251 -30.35 32.20 -13.83
CA GLY A 251 -29.96 33.60 -14.16
C GLY A 251 -30.04 33.92 -15.66
N GLY A 252 -31.00 33.32 -16.41
CA GLY A 252 -31.17 33.52 -17.84
C GLY A 252 -30.14 32.78 -18.73
N ARG A 253 -29.25 31.96 -18.14
CA ARG A 253 -28.31 31.11 -18.86
C ARG A 253 -28.75 29.66 -18.76
N THR A 254 -28.78 28.95 -19.89
CA THR A 254 -29.10 27.52 -19.94
C THR A 254 -27.82 26.73 -20.19
N ARG A 255 -27.56 25.74 -19.35
CA ARG A 255 -26.44 24.80 -19.52
C ARG A 255 -26.98 23.37 -19.49
N GLU A 256 -26.48 22.54 -20.38
CA GLU A 256 -26.67 21.09 -20.29
C GLU A 256 -25.66 20.56 -19.26
N VAL A 257 -26.16 19.87 -18.26
CA VAL A 257 -25.38 19.17 -17.24
C VAL A 257 -25.63 17.69 -17.40
N ASP A 258 -24.57 16.94 -17.47
CA ASP A 258 -24.61 15.49 -17.51
C ASP A 258 -24.60 14.96 -16.09
N GLU A 259 -25.70 14.37 -15.66
CA GLU A 259 -25.83 13.71 -14.36
C GLU A 259 -25.50 12.23 -14.56
N VAL A 260 -24.34 11.80 -14.04
CA VAL A 260 -23.88 10.42 -14.12
C VAL A 260 -24.46 9.63 -12.96
N ALA A 261 -25.12 8.53 -13.27
CA ALA A 261 -25.55 7.51 -12.29
C ALA A 261 -24.87 6.19 -12.63
N VAL A 262 -24.47 5.43 -11.62
CA VAL A 262 -23.94 4.10 -11.80
C VAL A 262 -25.03 3.08 -11.52
N LYS A 263 -25.12 2.07 -12.36
CA LYS A 263 -26.00 0.92 -12.17
C LYS A 263 -25.19 -0.34 -11.93
N TYR A 264 -25.72 -1.19 -11.09
CA TYR A 264 -25.16 -2.48 -10.74
C TYR A 264 -26.05 -3.60 -11.28
N CYS A 265 -25.44 -4.63 -11.83
CA CYS A 265 -26.11 -5.79 -12.34
C CYS A 265 -25.28 -7.04 -12.09
N LYS A 266 -25.85 -8.04 -11.42
CA LYS A 266 -25.22 -9.33 -11.17
C LYS A 266 -25.77 -10.34 -12.17
N VAL A 267 -24.90 -11.00 -12.89
CA VAL A 267 -25.28 -11.87 -14.01
C VAL A 267 -24.49 -13.18 -13.99
N THR A 268 -25.13 -14.21 -14.53
CA THR A 268 -24.45 -15.43 -14.99
C THR A 268 -24.38 -15.45 -16.51
N ALA A 269 -23.81 -16.50 -17.07
CA ALA A 269 -23.82 -16.70 -18.52
C ALA A 269 -25.23 -16.70 -19.15
N ARG A 270 -26.27 -17.02 -18.39
CA ARG A 270 -27.64 -17.24 -18.92
C ARG A 270 -28.69 -16.34 -18.32
N ASP A 271 -28.48 -15.79 -17.14
CA ASP A 271 -29.49 -15.03 -16.45
C ASP A 271 -28.95 -13.77 -15.77
N VAL A 272 -29.87 -12.82 -15.59
CA VAL A 272 -29.65 -11.63 -14.77
C VAL A 272 -30.20 -11.93 -13.38
N LEU A 273 -29.30 -12.07 -12.40
CA LEU A 273 -29.65 -12.43 -11.01
C LEU A 273 -30.22 -11.23 -10.26
N GLU A 274 -29.52 -10.12 -10.32
CA GLU A 274 -29.85 -8.89 -9.60
C GLU A 274 -29.64 -7.68 -10.50
N GLU A 275 -30.46 -6.66 -10.34
CA GLU A 275 -30.31 -5.37 -10.97
C GLU A 275 -30.76 -4.28 -10.02
N GLN A 276 -29.86 -3.32 -9.73
CA GLN A 276 -30.14 -2.21 -8.82
C GLN A 276 -29.37 -0.96 -9.21
N ASP A 277 -29.84 0.18 -8.75
CA ASP A 277 -29.10 1.42 -8.85
C ASP A 277 -28.00 1.44 -7.78
N TRP A 278 -26.77 1.75 -8.17
CA TRP A 278 -25.68 1.96 -7.24
C TRP A 278 -25.84 3.31 -6.54
N ALA A 279 -25.56 3.36 -5.24
CA ALA A 279 -25.78 4.57 -4.44
C ALA A 279 -24.82 5.73 -4.82
N GLY A 280 -23.70 5.43 -5.46
CA GLY A 280 -22.66 6.41 -5.83
C GLY A 280 -22.60 6.71 -7.32
N LYS A 281 -21.79 7.71 -7.69
CA LYS A 281 -21.53 8.16 -9.07
C LYS A 281 -20.28 7.53 -9.68
N TYR A 282 -19.49 6.83 -8.88
CA TYR A 282 -18.25 6.20 -9.28
C TYR A 282 -18.36 4.68 -9.29
N ILE A 283 -17.65 4.05 -10.21
CA ILE A 283 -17.46 2.60 -10.18
C ILE A 283 -16.61 2.25 -8.95
N PRO A 284 -17.06 1.32 -8.06
CA PRO A 284 -16.46 1.12 -6.76
C PRO A 284 -15.21 0.21 -6.80
N LEU A 285 -14.40 0.31 -7.84
CA LEU A 285 -13.15 -0.43 -8.01
C LEU A 285 -11.98 0.55 -8.00
N VAL A 286 -11.00 0.29 -7.17
CA VAL A 286 -9.85 1.17 -6.99
C VAL A 286 -8.59 0.47 -7.47
N PRO A 287 -7.89 1.04 -8.49
CA PRO A 287 -6.63 0.50 -8.97
C PRO A 287 -5.48 0.85 -8.04
N VAL A 288 -4.54 -0.06 -7.90
CA VAL A 288 -3.22 0.18 -7.34
C VAL A 288 -2.21 0.02 -8.46
N ILE A 289 -1.52 1.10 -8.82
CA ILE A 289 -0.65 1.14 -9.98
C ILE A 289 0.82 1.09 -9.54
N GLY A 290 1.57 0.16 -10.14
CA GLY A 290 3.02 0.10 -10.03
C GLY A 290 3.67 1.11 -11.00
N ARG A 291 4.15 0.62 -12.13
CA ARG A 291 4.69 1.45 -13.20
C ARG A 291 3.81 1.33 -14.44
N GLU A 292 3.27 2.44 -14.89
CA GLU A 292 2.57 2.53 -16.16
C GLU A 292 3.57 2.84 -17.28
N LEU A 293 3.49 2.12 -18.39
CA LEU A 293 4.32 2.34 -19.58
C LEU A 293 3.54 3.18 -20.57
N GLN A 294 4.22 4.11 -21.23
CA GLN A 294 3.57 4.91 -22.26
C GLN A 294 3.16 4.04 -23.45
N PRO A 295 1.90 4.12 -23.89
CA PRO A 295 1.42 3.34 -25.02
C PRO A 295 2.08 3.82 -26.33
N PHE A 296 2.47 2.90 -27.20
CA PHE A 296 2.99 3.17 -28.53
C PHE A 296 2.08 2.63 -29.65
N ASP A 297 1.15 1.76 -29.29
CA ASP A 297 0.16 1.10 -30.16
C ASP A 297 -1.29 1.33 -29.68
N GLY A 298 -1.48 2.10 -28.60
CA GLY A 298 -2.77 2.39 -28.00
C GLY A 298 -3.20 1.40 -26.90
N GLU A 299 -2.38 0.39 -26.59
CA GLU A 299 -2.65 -0.57 -25.53
C GLU A 299 -2.01 -0.14 -24.20
N HIS A 300 -2.75 -0.32 -23.13
CA HIS A 300 -2.25 -0.07 -21.78
C HIS A 300 -1.33 -1.19 -21.32
N ARG A 301 -0.19 -0.80 -20.75
CA ARG A 301 0.77 -1.74 -20.17
C ARG A 301 1.25 -1.27 -18.80
N TRP A 302 1.30 -2.21 -17.89
CA TRP A 302 1.82 -1.99 -16.54
C TRP A 302 2.94 -2.98 -16.27
N GLU A 303 3.87 -2.56 -15.43
CA GLU A 303 5.05 -3.34 -15.12
C GLU A 303 5.35 -3.27 -13.62
N GLY A 304 5.63 -4.44 -13.04
CA GLY A 304 6.18 -4.59 -11.70
C GLY A 304 7.71 -4.75 -11.73
N ILE A 305 8.30 -4.95 -10.56
CA ILE A 305 9.76 -5.13 -10.46
C ILE A 305 10.22 -6.52 -10.92
N VAL A 306 9.33 -7.51 -10.92
CA VAL A 306 9.68 -8.91 -11.27
C VAL A 306 10.13 -9.00 -12.71
N ARG A 307 9.40 -8.37 -13.64
CA ARG A 307 9.68 -8.42 -15.09
C ARG A 307 11.10 -8.00 -15.43
N GLN A 308 11.55 -6.89 -14.89
CA GLN A 308 12.88 -6.34 -15.14
C GLN A 308 14.01 -7.17 -14.52
N ALA A 309 13.73 -7.88 -13.42
CA ALA A 309 14.72 -8.64 -12.68
C ALA A 309 14.85 -10.09 -13.14
N ARG A 310 13.94 -10.59 -14.00
CA ARG A 310 13.90 -12.01 -14.44
C ARG A 310 15.22 -12.53 -14.99
N ASP A 311 15.81 -11.80 -15.93
CA ASP A 311 17.02 -12.25 -16.61
C ASP A 311 18.24 -12.28 -15.68
N GLY A 312 18.35 -11.29 -14.79
CA GLY A 312 19.36 -11.26 -13.73
C GLY A 312 19.21 -12.44 -12.76
N GLN A 313 17.98 -12.76 -12.39
CA GLN A 313 17.65 -13.90 -11.53
C GLN A 313 17.98 -15.24 -12.20
N LYS A 314 17.62 -15.41 -13.49
CA LYS A 314 17.98 -16.61 -14.25
C LYS A 314 19.50 -16.80 -14.32
N LEU A 315 20.23 -15.72 -14.67
CA LEU A 315 21.70 -15.76 -14.71
C LEU A 315 22.29 -16.17 -13.36
N PHE A 316 21.76 -15.63 -12.26
CA PHE A 316 22.21 -15.99 -10.91
C PHE A 316 22.01 -17.48 -10.61
N ASN A 317 20.82 -18.04 -10.89
CA ASN A 317 20.50 -19.44 -10.66
C ASN A 317 21.38 -20.36 -11.51
N TYR A 318 21.62 -20.00 -12.77
CA TYR A 318 22.55 -20.72 -13.66
C TYR A 318 23.98 -20.74 -13.13
N ALA A 319 24.48 -19.57 -12.73
CA ALA A 319 25.86 -19.44 -12.21
C ALA A 319 26.02 -20.21 -10.89
N ALA A 320 25.05 -20.13 -9.97
CA ALA A 320 25.05 -20.85 -8.72
C ALA A 320 25.05 -22.39 -8.95
N SER A 321 24.20 -22.86 -9.86
CA SER A 321 24.12 -24.28 -10.20
C SER A 321 25.40 -24.82 -10.85
N ASN A 322 26.01 -24.03 -11.77
CA ASN A 322 27.27 -24.36 -12.40
C ASN A 322 28.43 -24.38 -11.39
N LEU A 323 28.44 -23.45 -10.44
CA LEU A 323 29.46 -23.43 -9.39
C LEU A 323 29.42 -24.71 -8.56
N VAL A 324 28.23 -25.11 -8.11
CA VAL A 324 28.06 -26.36 -7.34
C VAL A 324 28.47 -27.57 -8.18
N GLU A 325 28.11 -27.60 -9.47
CA GLU A 325 28.50 -28.71 -10.38
C GLU A 325 30.01 -28.80 -10.53
N VAL A 326 30.70 -27.67 -10.79
CA VAL A 326 32.16 -27.66 -10.90
C VAL A 326 32.82 -28.14 -9.60
N MET A 327 32.33 -27.62 -8.44
CA MET A 327 32.84 -28.04 -7.13
C MET A 327 32.59 -29.54 -6.84
N ALA A 328 31.47 -30.10 -7.30
CA ALA A 328 31.16 -31.51 -7.11
C ALA A 328 31.99 -32.46 -8.02
N LEU A 329 32.37 -31.96 -9.19
CA LEU A 329 33.17 -32.71 -10.16
C LEU A 329 34.68 -32.68 -9.91
N GLU A 330 35.17 -31.61 -9.26
CA GLU A 330 36.61 -31.44 -8.99
C GLU A 330 37.26 -32.63 -8.24
N PRO A 331 36.66 -33.16 -7.15
CA PRO A 331 37.21 -34.33 -6.45
C PRO A 331 37.21 -35.61 -7.32
N LYS A 332 36.41 -35.63 -8.37
CA LYS A 332 36.22 -36.75 -9.30
C LYS A 332 37.02 -36.58 -10.60
N ALA A 333 37.89 -35.58 -10.67
CA ALA A 333 38.73 -35.38 -11.84
C ALA A 333 39.49 -36.66 -12.17
N PRO A 334 39.39 -37.17 -13.40
CA PRO A 334 40.01 -38.46 -13.77
C PRO A 334 41.54 -38.35 -13.75
N TRP A 335 42.17 -39.48 -13.43
CA TRP A 335 43.61 -39.60 -13.59
C TRP A 335 43.93 -39.95 -15.03
N ILE A 336 44.93 -39.31 -15.58
CA ILE A 336 45.47 -39.56 -16.89
C ILE A 336 46.70 -40.48 -16.69
N LEU A 337 46.58 -41.69 -17.16
CA LEU A 337 47.62 -42.71 -17.06
C LEU A 337 47.98 -43.18 -18.46
N ALA A 338 49.24 -43.46 -18.69
CA ALA A 338 49.64 -44.20 -19.88
C ALA A 338 49.32 -45.70 -19.68
N GLU A 339 49.06 -46.41 -20.76
CA GLU A 339 48.70 -47.81 -20.73
C GLU A 339 49.74 -48.62 -19.97
N GLY A 340 49.29 -49.44 -18.99
CA GLY A 340 50.14 -50.24 -18.13
C GLY A 340 50.78 -49.57 -16.92
N GLN A 341 50.52 -48.25 -16.67
CA GLN A 341 51.00 -47.57 -15.47
C GLN A 341 50.27 -47.98 -14.19
N ASP A 342 49.07 -48.49 -14.30
CA ASP A 342 48.23 -49.00 -13.22
C ASP A 342 48.43 -50.47 -12.92
N GLU A 343 49.21 -51.20 -13.74
CA GLU A 343 49.43 -52.66 -13.64
C GLU A 343 49.99 -53.02 -12.25
N GLY A 344 49.24 -53.88 -11.54
CA GLY A 344 49.56 -54.32 -10.17
C GLY A 344 49.10 -53.39 -9.08
N TYR A 345 48.41 -52.25 -9.42
CA TYR A 345 47.85 -51.29 -8.51
C TYR A 345 46.43 -50.88 -8.91
N GLU A 346 45.75 -51.69 -9.77
CA GLU A 346 44.46 -51.35 -10.38
C GLU A 346 43.38 -51.01 -9.33
N ASP A 347 43.33 -51.79 -8.24
CA ASP A 347 42.35 -51.56 -7.17
C ASP A 347 42.60 -50.26 -6.41
N MET A 348 43.86 -49.84 -6.28
CA MET A 348 44.21 -48.57 -5.68
C MET A 348 43.78 -47.40 -6.59
N TRP A 349 44.04 -47.52 -7.91
CA TRP A 349 43.66 -46.48 -8.88
C TRP A 349 42.16 -46.39 -9.08
N LYS A 350 41.41 -47.51 -9.07
CA LYS A 350 39.93 -47.50 -9.07
C LYS A 350 39.35 -46.75 -7.89
N LEU A 351 39.98 -46.82 -6.73
CA LEU A 351 39.54 -46.20 -5.50
C LEU A 351 40.19 -44.84 -5.22
N ALA A 352 41.09 -44.37 -6.09
CA ALA A 352 41.89 -43.14 -5.87
C ALA A 352 41.05 -41.85 -5.71
N ASN A 353 39.82 -41.83 -6.28
CA ASN A 353 38.86 -40.71 -6.13
C ASN A 353 37.86 -40.89 -4.99
N VAL A 354 37.86 -42.08 -4.32
CA VAL A 354 36.90 -42.42 -3.26
C VAL A 354 37.58 -42.52 -1.91
N ARG A 355 38.85 -42.99 -1.89
CA ARG A 355 39.65 -43.15 -0.68
C ARG A 355 40.87 -42.27 -0.69
N ASN A 356 41.19 -41.73 0.47
CA ASN A 356 42.42 -40.96 0.67
C ASN A 356 43.58 -41.90 0.90
N PHE A 357 44.49 -42.04 -0.09
CA PHE A 357 45.69 -42.83 0.01
C PHE A 357 46.86 -41.92 0.37
N PRO A 358 47.77 -42.34 1.31
CA PRO A 358 48.93 -41.54 1.67
C PRO A 358 49.91 -41.37 0.50
N ALA A 359 49.96 -42.35 -0.42
CA ALA A 359 50.74 -42.31 -1.64
C ALA A 359 50.09 -43.18 -2.72
N LEU A 360 50.06 -42.68 -3.94
CA LEU A 360 49.64 -43.46 -5.12
C LEU A 360 50.88 -44.00 -5.80
N LYS A 361 50.95 -45.33 -5.96
CA LYS A 361 52.04 -46.03 -6.63
C LYS A 361 51.67 -46.27 -8.09
N TYR A 362 52.66 -46.20 -8.98
CA TYR A 362 52.50 -46.51 -10.39
C TYR A 362 53.71 -47.27 -10.92
N LYS A 363 53.54 -47.98 -12.02
CA LYS A 363 54.60 -48.72 -12.71
C LYS A 363 55.17 -47.80 -13.79
N PRO A 364 56.50 -47.56 -13.79
CA PRO A 364 57.14 -46.81 -14.89
C PRO A 364 57.00 -47.59 -16.19
N THR A 365 56.37 -47.01 -17.20
CA THR A 365 56.17 -47.56 -18.54
C THR A 365 56.85 -46.71 -19.61
N THR A 366 57.27 -47.30 -20.70
CA THR A 366 57.82 -46.60 -21.84
C THR A 366 56.83 -46.66 -23.01
N VAL A 367 56.57 -45.51 -23.61
CA VAL A 367 55.70 -45.39 -24.78
C VAL A 367 56.57 -44.79 -25.91
N GLY A 368 56.65 -45.50 -27.04
CA GLY A 368 57.45 -45.05 -28.20
C GLY A 368 58.94 -44.92 -27.96
N GLY A 369 59.52 -45.59 -26.93
CA GLY A 369 60.97 -45.56 -26.60
C GLY A 369 61.36 -44.46 -25.56
N GLU A 370 60.45 -43.66 -25.15
CA GLU A 370 60.63 -42.64 -24.08
C GLU A 370 59.80 -43.05 -22.83
N MET A 371 60.31 -42.65 -21.65
CA MET A 371 59.60 -42.89 -20.40
C MET A 371 58.33 -42.06 -20.35
N ALA A 372 57.19 -42.69 -20.15
CA ALA A 372 55.90 -42.04 -19.99
C ALA A 372 55.92 -41.07 -18.77
N PRO A 373 55.35 -39.89 -18.87
CA PRO A 373 55.24 -38.98 -17.73
C PRO A 373 54.49 -39.66 -16.56
N PRO A 374 54.77 -39.27 -15.30
CA PRO A 374 54.04 -39.78 -14.15
C PRO A 374 52.52 -39.50 -14.28
N PRO A 375 51.70 -40.39 -13.71
CA PRO A 375 50.26 -40.16 -13.70
C PRO A 375 49.89 -38.77 -13.22
N MET A 376 49.12 -38.06 -14.01
CA MET A 376 48.67 -36.71 -13.69
C MET A 376 47.15 -36.71 -13.50
N ARG A 377 46.70 -35.92 -12.55
CA ARG A 377 45.27 -35.65 -12.41
C ARG A 377 44.87 -34.64 -13.49
N ALA A 378 43.76 -34.89 -14.18
CA ALA A 378 43.19 -33.88 -15.05
C ALA A 378 43.00 -32.59 -14.24
N GLN A 379 43.66 -31.53 -14.66
CA GLN A 379 43.54 -30.25 -13.91
C GLN A 379 42.11 -29.77 -13.99
N ALA A 380 41.52 -29.52 -12.83
CA ALA A 380 40.28 -28.78 -12.78
C ALA A 380 40.53 -27.39 -13.36
N ASP A 381 39.65 -26.97 -14.24
CA ASP A 381 39.77 -25.67 -14.88
C ASP A 381 39.33 -24.57 -13.88
N VAL A 382 40.28 -24.11 -13.05
CA VAL A 382 40.06 -23.08 -12.03
C VAL A 382 39.51 -21.79 -12.63
N SER A 383 39.75 -21.55 -13.93
CA SER A 383 39.21 -20.39 -14.64
C SER A 383 37.68 -20.44 -14.75
N LYS A 384 37.10 -21.63 -14.89
CA LYS A 384 35.64 -21.84 -14.94
C LYS A 384 34.97 -21.50 -13.60
N MET A 385 35.62 -21.85 -12.49
CA MET A 385 35.14 -21.48 -11.16
C MET A 385 35.16 -19.95 -10.97
N GLY A 386 36.23 -19.28 -11.39
CA GLY A 386 36.32 -17.83 -11.37
C GLY A 386 35.25 -17.15 -12.20
N MET A 387 35.00 -17.62 -13.43
CA MET A 387 33.93 -17.12 -14.29
C MET A 387 32.54 -17.34 -13.70
N ALA A 388 32.29 -18.50 -13.07
CA ALA A 388 30.99 -18.77 -12.43
C ALA A 388 30.75 -17.85 -11.23
N LEU A 389 31.76 -17.59 -10.40
CA LEU A 389 31.69 -16.64 -9.30
C LEU A 389 31.44 -15.21 -9.79
N GLN A 390 32.12 -14.79 -10.86
CA GLN A 390 31.92 -13.48 -11.46
C GLN A 390 30.48 -13.34 -12.02
N ALA A 391 29.99 -14.35 -12.73
CA ALA A 391 28.63 -14.39 -13.27
C ALA A 391 27.58 -14.35 -12.15
N LEU A 392 27.83 -15.02 -11.02
CA LEU A 392 26.98 -14.98 -9.84
C LEU A 392 26.89 -13.58 -9.24
N GLN A 393 28.04 -12.91 -9.07
CA GLN A 393 28.08 -11.53 -8.60
C GLN A 393 27.39 -10.57 -9.57
N GLN A 394 27.59 -10.76 -10.87
CA GLN A 394 26.96 -9.94 -11.90
C GLN A 394 25.44 -10.14 -11.95
N GLY A 395 24.97 -11.39 -11.83
CA GLY A 395 23.54 -11.67 -11.72
C GLY A 395 22.89 -10.99 -10.51
N LYS A 396 23.55 -11.02 -9.35
CA LYS A 396 23.10 -10.27 -8.15
C LYS A 396 23.02 -8.77 -8.43
N GLN A 397 24.05 -8.19 -9.05
CA GLN A 397 24.06 -6.75 -9.40
C GLN A 397 22.98 -6.39 -10.39
N PHE A 398 22.68 -7.23 -11.39
CA PHE A 398 21.59 -6.99 -12.33
C PHE A 398 20.23 -6.97 -11.63
N VAL A 399 19.97 -7.91 -10.71
CA VAL A 399 18.74 -7.91 -9.92
C VAL A 399 18.66 -6.64 -9.06
N GLN A 400 19.74 -6.22 -8.39
CA GLN A 400 19.76 -5.01 -7.60
C GLN A 400 19.50 -3.75 -8.44
N THR A 401 20.08 -3.68 -9.63
CA THR A 401 19.87 -2.55 -10.55
C THR A 401 18.44 -2.52 -11.07
N ALA A 402 17.90 -3.68 -11.47
CA ALA A 402 16.54 -3.80 -11.99
C ALA A 402 15.47 -3.47 -10.94
N THR A 403 15.68 -3.91 -9.70
CA THR A 403 14.75 -3.64 -8.59
C THR A 403 14.97 -2.30 -7.91
N SER A 404 16.09 -1.60 -8.22
CA SER A 404 16.56 -0.39 -7.52
C SER A 404 16.72 -0.56 -6.00
N VAL A 405 16.88 -1.80 -5.53
CA VAL A 405 17.12 -2.13 -4.13
C VAL A 405 18.56 -2.55 -3.93
N TYR A 406 19.30 -1.77 -3.16
CA TYR A 406 20.71 -1.98 -2.88
C TYR A 406 20.94 -2.41 -1.43
N GLU A 407 22.14 -2.91 -1.12
CA GLU A 407 22.51 -3.38 0.23
C GLU A 407 22.24 -2.38 1.37
N PRO A 408 22.44 -1.04 1.21
CA PRO A 408 22.08 -0.08 2.25
C PRO A 408 20.59 -0.05 2.60
N SER A 409 19.69 -0.25 1.62
CA SER A 409 18.23 -0.33 1.86
C SER A 409 17.86 -1.55 2.71
N LEU A 410 18.69 -2.61 2.66
CA LEU A 410 18.52 -3.84 3.43
C LEU A 410 19.20 -3.77 4.80
N GLY A 411 19.70 -2.60 5.21
CA GLY A 411 20.39 -2.41 6.48
C GLY A 411 21.83 -2.96 6.51
N GLN A 412 22.37 -3.40 5.37
CA GLN A 412 23.73 -3.90 5.26
C GLN A 412 24.66 -2.72 4.95
N VAL A 413 25.49 -2.34 5.91
CA VAL A 413 26.50 -1.30 5.72
C VAL A 413 27.82 -2.00 5.40
N PRO A 414 28.52 -1.69 4.27
CA PRO A 414 29.82 -2.24 3.97
C PRO A 414 30.83 -1.96 5.10
N GLU A 415 31.58 -2.99 5.52
CA GLU A 415 32.56 -2.91 6.63
C GLU A 415 33.60 -1.78 6.45
N GLU A 416 33.97 -1.46 5.22
CA GLU A 416 34.90 -0.38 4.91
C GLU A 416 34.39 1.02 5.30
N ARG A 417 33.08 1.19 5.54
CA ARG A 417 32.42 2.44 5.91
C ARG A 417 32.06 2.56 7.39
N GLY A 418 32.53 1.67 8.23
CA GLY A 418 32.22 1.62 9.68
C GLY A 418 32.56 2.88 10.50
N ARG A 419 33.05 3.96 9.88
CA ARG A 419 33.31 5.27 10.49
C ARG A 419 32.32 6.36 10.09
N GLN A 420 31.27 6.03 9.35
CA GLN A 420 30.28 7.04 8.95
C GLN A 420 29.34 7.37 10.11
N SER A 421 28.99 8.66 10.23
CA SER A 421 28.04 9.09 11.26
C SER A 421 26.66 8.48 10.99
N GLY A 422 25.86 8.23 12.04
CA GLY A 422 24.51 7.71 11.90
C GLY A 422 23.65 8.53 10.90
N ARG A 423 23.85 9.85 10.82
CA ARG A 423 23.18 10.73 9.83
C ARG A 423 23.56 10.39 8.38
N ALA A 424 24.81 10.03 8.11
CA ALA A 424 25.25 9.64 6.77
C ALA A 424 24.65 8.27 6.35
N ILE A 425 24.50 7.35 7.28
CA ILE A 425 23.85 6.04 7.04
C ILE A 425 22.37 6.25 6.73
N ILE A 426 21.67 7.07 7.51
CA ILE A 426 20.26 7.42 7.27
C ILE A 426 20.06 8.09 5.91
N ALA A 427 20.95 9.02 5.52
CA ALA A 427 20.89 9.69 4.22
C ALA A 427 21.11 8.73 3.05
N LEU A 428 22.03 7.76 3.19
CA LEU A 428 22.26 6.72 2.19
C LEU A 428 21.06 5.77 2.08
N GLN A 429 20.43 5.42 3.19
CA GLN A 429 19.23 4.61 3.22
C GLN A 429 18.06 5.34 2.53
N GLN A 430 17.83 6.61 2.86
CA GLN A 430 16.81 7.44 2.22
C GLN A 430 17.03 7.58 0.72
N GLN A 431 18.29 7.76 0.27
CA GLN A 431 18.63 7.84 -1.15
C GLN A 431 18.40 6.50 -1.87
N SER A 432 18.67 5.38 -1.21
CA SER A 432 18.45 4.05 -1.75
C SER A 432 16.95 3.71 -1.82
N ASP A 433 16.16 4.15 -0.84
CA ASP A 433 14.71 3.92 -0.80
C ASP A 433 13.94 4.74 -1.86
N ALA A 434 14.56 5.78 -2.42
CA ALA A 434 13.95 6.59 -3.47
C ALA A 434 13.61 5.78 -4.75
N GLY A 435 14.34 4.69 -5.02
CA GLY A 435 14.08 3.84 -6.19
C GLY A 435 12.74 3.10 -6.15
N THR A 436 12.26 2.76 -4.96
CA THR A 436 10.99 2.03 -4.75
C THR A 436 9.85 2.94 -4.31
N GLY A 437 10.13 4.20 -4.01
CA GLY A 437 9.16 5.16 -3.49
C GLY A 437 7.98 5.46 -4.40
N HIS A 438 8.11 5.22 -5.71
CA HIS A 438 7.04 5.47 -6.68
C HIS A 438 5.79 4.60 -6.42
N PHE A 439 5.89 3.41 -5.84
CA PHE A 439 4.74 2.59 -5.48
C PHE A 439 3.87 3.26 -4.42
N LEU A 440 4.49 3.81 -3.38
CA LEU A 440 3.78 4.56 -2.35
C LEU A 440 3.24 5.88 -2.86
N GLN A 441 4.01 6.55 -3.72
CA GLN A 441 3.58 7.80 -4.34
C GLN A 441 2.35 7.59 -5.23
N ASN A 442 2.33 6.55 -6.07
CA ASN A 442 1.17 6.21 -6.90
C ASN A 442 -0.04 5.85 -6.04
N MET A 443 0.15 5.11 -4.95
CA MET A 443 -0.92 4.80 -4.01
C MET A 443 -1.51 6.09 -3.41
N GLY A 444 -0.66 7.03 -2.99
CA GLY A 444 -1.09 8.32 -2.44
C GLY A 444 -1.69 9.29 -3.46
N GLN A 445 -1.27 9.23 -4.73
CA GLN A 445 -1.73 10.18 -5.76
C GLN A 445 -2.85 9.65 -6.66
N ILE A 446 -2.97 8.32 -6.83
CA ILE A 446 -3.95 7.70 -7.72
C ILE A 446 -5.01 6.96 -6.91
N SER A 447 -4.62 5.95 -6.12
CA SER A 447 -5.54 5.03 -5.46
C SER A 447 -6.34 5.71 -4.34
N MET A 448 -5.66 6.29 -3.37
CA MET A 448 -6.28 6.90 -2.19
C MET A 448 -7.21 8.09 -2.52
N PRO A 449 -6.86 9.01 -3.45
CA PRO A 449 -7.78 10.07 -3.84
C PRO A 449 -9.05 9.57 -4.51
N LEU A 450 -8.97 8.48 -5.31
CA LEU A 450 -10.16 7.86 -5.90
C LEU A 450 -11.00 7.17 -4.82
N GLU A 451 -10.38 6.39 -3.95
CA GLU A 451 -11.04 5.75 -2.81
C GLU A 451 -11.81 6.78 -1.98
N ALA A 452 -11.14 7.84 -1.56
CA ALA A 452 -11.77 8.88 -0.76
C ALA A 452 -12.93 9.59 -1.49
N ARG A 453 -12.81 9.80 -2.82
CA ARG A 453 -13.93 10.34 -3.62
C ARG A 453 -15.13 9.39 -3.63
N ILE A 454 -14.90 8.09 -3.80
CA ILE A 454 -15.97 7.08 -3.80
C ILE A 454 -16.64 7.04 -2.42
N VAL A 455 -15.86 6.97 -1.35
CA VAL A 455 -16.38 6.94 0.02
C VAL A 455 -17.16 8.21 0.36
N LEU A 456 -16.64 9.40 0.02
CA LEU A 456 -17.34 10.68 0.24
C LEU A 456 -18.65 10.79 -0.57
N ASP A 457 -18.69 10.21 -1.77
CA ASP A 457 -19.89 10.20 -2.61
C ASP A 457 -20.96 9.24 -2.07
N LEU A 458 -20.53 8.14 -1.46
CA LEU A 458 -21.44 7.16 -0.83
C LEU A 458 -21.95 7.61 0.55
N MET A 459 -21.18 8.42 1.30
CA MET A 459 -21.55 8.82 2.66
C MET A 459 -22.96 9.41 2.78
N PRO A 460 -23.41 10.37 1.94
CA PRO A 460 -24.76 10.92 2.04
C PRO A 460 -25.85 9.87 1.81
N ALA A 461 -25.61 8.95 0.87
CA ALA A 461 -26.62 7.94 0.52
C ALA A 461 -26.77 6.86 1.60
N ILE A 462 -25.67 6.53 2.30
CA ILE A 462 -25.63 5.43 3.26
C ILE A 462 -25.87 5.91 4.69
N TYR A 463 -25.23 7.03 5.11
CA TYR A 463 -25.25 7.49 6.50
C TYR A 463 -26.26 8.61 6.79
N ASP A 464 -26.70 9.39 5.78
CA ASP A 464 -27.58 10.55 6.00
C ASP A 464 -29.05 10.14 6.17
N ARG A 465 -29.31 9.26 7.15
CA ARG A 465 -30.65 8.86 7.57
C ARG A 465 -31.08 9.68 8.79
N PRO A 466 -32.32 10.18 8.82
CA PRO A 466 -32.79 11.00 9.94
C PRO A 466 -32.68 10.27 11.28
N GLY A 467 -31.86 10.80 12.18
CA GLY A 467 -31.69 10.27 13.53
C GLY A 467 -30.65 9.15 13.69
N ARG A 468 -29.91 8.81 12.63
CA ARG A 468 -28.84 7.83 12.73
C ARG A 468 -27.75 8.34 13.67
N VAL A 469 -27.48 7.55 14.70
CA VAL A 469 -26.41 7.81 15.67
C VAL A 469 -25.17 7.07 15.18
N THR A 470 -24.10 7.81 14.96
CA THR A 470 -22.86 7.19 14.47
C THR A 470 -21.66 7.70 15.25
N GLN A 471 -20.63 6.86 15.35
CA GLN A 471 -19.36 7.22 15.95
C GLN A 471 -18.44 7.80 14.88
N VAL A 472 -17.81 8.91 15.18
CA VAL A 472 -16.75 9.50 14.36
C VAL A 472 -15.43 9.48 15.13
N LEU A 473 -14.32 9.26 14.44
CA LEU A 473 -12.99 9.20 15.03
C LEU A 473 -12.26 10.53 14.81
N GLY A 474 -11.80 11.12 15.90
CA GLY A 474 -10.90 12.27 15.86
C GLY A 474 -9.51 11.92 15.33
N ALA A 475 -8.63 12.92 15.28
CA ALA A 475 -7.25 12.74 14.81
C ALA A 475 -6.40 11.84 15.72
N GLU A 476 -6.79 11.71 16.98
CA GLU A 476 -6.11 10.91 18.02
C GLU A 476 -6.91 9.66 18.42
N ASP A 477 -7.74 9.13 17.51
CA ASP A 477 -8.68 8.03 17.76
C ASP A 477 -9.69 8.31 18.88
N GLU A 478 -9.91 9.57 19.22
CA GLU A 478 -10.94 9.97 20.15
C GLU A 478 -12.32 9.72 19.53
N ALA A 479 -13.09 8.83 20.16
CA ALA A 479 -14.43 8.50 19.71
C ALA A 479 -15.42 9.61 20.11
N ARG A 480 -16.10 10.16 19.13
CA ARG A 480 -17.19 11.13 19.32
C ARG A 480 -18.46 10.59 18.70
N ILE A 481 -19.56 10.66 19.44
CA ILE A 481 -20.88 10.26 18.94
C ILE A 481 -21.55 11.49 18.28
N VAL A 482 -22.07 11.28 17.08
CA VAL A 482 -22.76 12.32 16.28
C VAL A 482 -24.07 11.77 15.76
N VAL A 483 -25.10 12.63 15.71
CA VAL A 483 -26.40 12.32 15.09
C VAL A 483 -26.43 12.95 13.70
N LEU A 484 -26.76 12.13 12.70
CA LEU A 484 -26.83 12.55 11.31
C LEU A 484 -28.28 12.71 10.83
N GLY A 485 -28.50 13.55 9.84
CA GLY A 485 -29.78 13.71 9.15
C GLY A 485 -30.92 14.32 9.96
N ALA A 486 -30.78 14.49 11.29
CA ALA A 486 -31.81 15.08 12.14
C ALA A 486 -31.23 16.17 13.07
N PRO A 487 -32.05 17.18 13.44
CA PRO A 487 -31.64 18.19 14.41
C PRO A 487 -31.48 17.58 15.81
N PHE A 488 -30.37 17.88 16.48
CA PHE A 488 -30.08 17.42 17.83
C PHE A 488 -29.45 18.51 18.71
N THR A 489 -29.46 18.31 20.01
CA THR A 489 -28.79 19.16 21.00
C THR A 489 -27.79 18.32 21.80
N GLN A 490 -26.73 18.95 22.29
CA GLN A 490 -25.83 18.30 23.26
C GLN A 490 -26.43 18.39 24.67
N GLY A 491 -26.68 17.22 25.27
CA GLY A 491 -27.11 17.13 26.66
C GLY A 491 -25.98 17.51 27.63
N PRO A 492 -26.30 17.69 28.93
CA PRO A 492 -25.32 18.02 29.97
C PRO A 492 -24.15 17.01 30.07
N ASP A 493 -24.41 15.77 29.67
CA ASP A 493 -23.43 14.68 29.68
C ASP A 493 -22.61 14.58 28.38
N GLY A 494 -22.73 15.59 27.48
CA GLY A 494 -22.07 15.59 26.16
C GLY A 494 -22.67 14.63 25.14
N ARG A 495 -23.73 13.87 25.50
CA ARG A 495 -24.41 12.96 24.56
C ARG A 495 -25.40 13.73 23.71
N PRO A 496 -25.53 13.38 22.40
CA PRO A 496 -26.51 14.00 21.54
C PRO A 496 -27.94 13.55 21.95
N GLN A 497 -28.85 14.52 22.04
CA GLN A 497 -30.28 14.28 22.30
C GLN A 497 -31.09 14.78 21.12
N PRO A 498 -31.96 13.95 20.51
CA PRO A 498 -32.80 14.36 19.39
C PRO A 498 -33.80 15.43 19.85
N VAL A 499 -34.01 16.43 19.00
CA VAL A 499 -35.04 17.46 19.23
C VAL A 499 -36.43 16.87 18.97
N GLN A 500 -37.32 16.90 19.97
CA GLN A 500 -38.67 16.40 19.80
C GLN A 500 -39.47 17.25 18.81
N PRO A 501 -40.18 16.66 17.85
CA PRO A 501 -41.01 17.39 16.91
C PRO A 501 -42.12 18.16 17.65
N GLY A 502 -42.22 19.45 17.41
CA GLY A 502 -43.29 20.28 17.97
C GLY A 502 -42.88 21.20 19.13
N MET A 503 -41.67 21.13 19.64
CA MET A 503 -41.09 22.13 20.54
C MET A 503 -40.29 23.20 19.77
N PRO A 504 -40.30 24.47 20.23
CA PRO A 504 -39.42 25.46 19.64
C PRO A 504 -37.97 24.98 19.78
N PRO A 505 -37.14 25.07 18.72
CA PRO A 505 -35.79 24.56 18.76
C PRO A 505 -35.00 25.28 19.86
N PRO A 506 -34.30 24.52 20.74
CA PRO A 506 -33.42 25.13 21.73
C PRO A 506 -32.28 25.91 21.06
N PRO A 507 -31.65 26.89 21.75
CA PRO A 507 -30.70 27.82 21.14
C PRO A 507 -29.42 27.20 20.55
N ASN A 508 -29.16 25.92 20.73
CA ASN A 508 -27.94 25.21 20.26
C ASN A 508 -28.24 23.94 19.45
N VAL A 509 -29.19 24.05 18.52
CA VAL A 509 -29.52 22.93 17.63
C VAL A 509 -28.43 22.77 16.56
N LYS A 510 -27.86 21.60 16.47
CA LYS A 510 -26.95 21.21 15.40
C LYS A 510 -27.65 20.20 14.47
N GLN A 511 -27.46 20.38 13.19
CA GLN A 511 -27.89 19.44 12.18
C GLN A 511 -26.76 19.23 11.18
N TYR A 512 -26.39 17.98 10.98
CA TYR A 512 -25.35 17.60 10.04
C TYR A 512 -25.98 16.89 8.85
N ASP A 513 -25.91 17.54 7.69
CA ASP A 513 -26.37 17.03 6.40
C ASP A 513 -25.13 16.73 5.55
N LEU A 514 -24.84 15.46 5.35
CA LEU A 514 -23.65 15.01 4.60
C LEU A 514 -23.74 15.33 3.10
N SER A 515 -24.94 15.69 2.58
CA SER A 515 -25.10 16.07 1.17
C SER A 515 -24.62 17.49 0.86
N GLN A 516 -24.50 18.34 1.89
CA GLN A 516 -24.16 19.75 1.72
C GLN A 516 -22.67 19.98 1.51
N GLY A 517 -22.38 20.93 0.61
CA GLY A 517 -21.03 21.43 0.38
C GLY A 517 -20.19 20.58 -0.57
N LYS A 518 -19.16 21.21 -1.14
CA LYS A 518 -18.15 20.56 -1.96
C LYS A 518 -16.83 20.51 -1.18
N TYR A 519 -16.23 19.33 -1.13
CA TYR A 519 -15.01 19.08 -0.39
C TYR A 519 -13.89 18.65 -1.34
N ALA A 520 -12.69 19.12 -1.08
CA ALA A 520 -11.47 18.64 -1.71
C ALA A 520 -10.80 17.58 -0.83
N ILE A 521 -10.13 16.68 -1.49
CA ILE A 521 -9.38 15.60 -0.86
C ILE A 521 -7.91 15.88 -1.09
N SER A 522 -7.12 15.87 -0.04
CA SER A 522 -5.67 15.81 -0.11
C SER A 522 -5.19 14.54 0.59
N VAL A 523 -4.20 13.88 -0.02
CA VAL A 523 -3.58 12.70 0.58
C VAL A 523 -2.15 13.06 0.95
N SER A 524 -1.86 12.98 2.23
CA SER A 524 -0.51 13.17 2.75
C SER A 524 0.18 11.81 2.86
N VAL A 525 1.30 11.67 2.15
CA VAL A 525 2.21 10.54 2.33
C VAL A 525 3.11 10.89 3.51
N GLY A 526 2.65 10.57 4.72
CA GLY A 526 3.40 10.82 5.95
C GLY A 526 4.48 9.77 6.16
N LYS A 527 5.58 10.17 6.78
CA LYS A 527 6.56 9.23 7.35
C LYS A 527 5.84 8.33 8.36
N SER A 528 6.36 7.13 8.62
CA SER A 528 5.76 6.22 9.60
C SER A 528 5.51 6.92 10.94
N TYR A 529 4.48 6.48 11.66
CA TYR A 529 4.17 7.03 12.98
C TYR A 529 5.40 6.99 13.89
N GLN A 530 6.15 5.91 13.90
CA GLN A 530 7.38 5.78 14.68
C GLN A 530 8.47 6.78 14.25
N THR A 531 8.65 7.00 12.96
CA THR A 531 9.64 7.96 12.44
C THR A 531 9.25 9.39 12.81
N ARG A 532 7.96 9.76 12.67
CA ARG A 532 7.45 11.08 13.09
C ARG A 532 7.59 11.27 14.60
N LEU A 533 7.34 10.21 15.36
CA LEU A 533 7.47 10.20 16.81
C LEU A 533 8.92 10.42 17.22
N GLN A 534 9.87 9.76 16.58
CA GLN A 534 11.30 9.93 16.83
C GLN A 534 11.83 11.31 16.38
N GLU A 535 11.44 11.80 15.21
CA GLU A 535 11.80 13.14 14.75
C GLU A 535 11.20 14.21 15.64
N GLY A 536 9.91 14.13 15.98
CA GLY A 536 9.26 15.06 16.89
C GLY A 536 9.90 15.04 18.30
N GLN A 537 10.31 13.87 18.79
CA GLN A 537 11.07 13.74 20.05
C GLN A 537 12.45 14.43 19.95
N ALA A 538 13.16 14.25 18.83
CA ALA A 538 14.47 14.83 18.63
C ALA A 538 14.37 16.37 18.52
N GLU A 539 13.49 16.88 17.67
CA GLU A 539 13.33 18.31 17.44
C GLU A 539 12.81 19.05 18.69
N ILE A 540 11.72 18.54 19.30
CA ILE A 540 11.19 19.15 20.52
C ILE A 540 12.19 19.00 21.67
N GLY A 541 12.92 17.88 21.72
CA GLY A 541 13.99 17.64 22.69
C GLY A 541 15.14 18.65 22.58
N GLU A 542 15.60 18.97 21.36
CA GLU A 542 16.62 20.00 21.11
C GLU A 542 16.13 21.39 21.54
N VAL A 543 14.86 21.74 21.23
CA VAL A 543 14.27 23.02 21.68
C VAL A 543 14.19 23.12 23.21
N LEU A 544 13.78 22.02 23.87
CA LEU A 544 13.69 21.96 25.33
C LEU A 544 15.07 22.00 26.01
N GLN A 545 16.09 21.41 25.39
CA GLN A 545 17.48 21.51 25.88
C GLN A 545 18.03 22.94 25.73
N ALA A 546 17.72 23.61 24.62
CA ALA A 546 18.12 24.99 24.38
C ALA A 546 17.38 25.99 25.32
N GLN A 547 16.11 25.73 25.60
CA GLN A 547 15.27 26.60 26.43
C GLN A 547 14.39 25.80 27.40
N PRO A 548 14.93 25.37 28.56
CA PRO A 548 14.17 24.59 29.56
C PRO A 548 12.91 25.30 30.11
N ALA A 549 12.87 26.62 30.02
CA ALA A 549 11.72 27.43 30.45
C ALA A 549 10.44 27.16 29.63
N LEU A 550 10.55 26.56 28.44
CA LEU A 550 9.41 26.18 27.60
C LEU A 550 8.74 24.86 28.02
N MET A 551 9.33 24.12 28.97
CA MET A 551 8.80 22.83 29.44
C MET A 551 7.32 22.89 29.88
N PRO A 552 6.84 23.91 30.62
CA PRO A 552 5.42 24.00 30.98
C PRO A 552 4.50 24.20 29.78
N LEU A 553 4.97 24.83 28.69
CA LEU A 553 4.18 25.15 27.51
C LEU A 553 4.11 24.00 26.50
N ILE A 554 5.26 23.42 26.16
CA ILE A 554 5.37 22.40 25.09
C ILE A 554 5.67 21.00 25.62
N GLY A 555 5.91 20.84 26.94
CA GLY A 555 6.21 19.57 27.55
C GLY A 555 5.10 18.54 27.42
N ALA A 556 3.84 18.97 27.43
CA ALA A 556 2.71 18.09 27.16
C ALA A 556 2.81 17.44 25.78
N THR A 557 3.15 18.22 24.74
CA THR A 557 3.38 17.74 23.39
C THR A 557 4.61 16.84 23.29
N TYR A 558 5.70 17.19 23.97
CA TYR A 558 6.91 16.36 24.03
C TYR A 558 6.65 14.96 24.61
N PHE A 559 5.91 14.86 25.72
CA PHE A 559 5.59 13.57 26.32
C PHE A 559 4.55 12.78 25.54
N ARG A 560 3.73 13.41 24.72
CA ARG A 560 2.84 12.74 23.75
C ARG A 560 3.62 11.93 22.72
N PHE A 561 4.78 12.42 22.29
CA PHE A 561 5.65 11.75 21.33
C PHE A 561 6.52 10.65 21.98
N ARG A 562 6.41 10.40 23.29
CA ARG A 562 7.16 9.35 23.97
C ARG A 562 6.31 8.12 24.25
N ASP A 563 6.83 6.96 23.88
CA ASP A 563 6.19 5.67 24.09
C ASP A 563 6.86 4.92 25.26
N PHE A 564 6.49 5.33 26.47
CA PHE A 564 6.83 4.58 27.70
C PHE A 564 5.64 4.59 28.67
N PRO A 565 5.53 3.59 29.57
CA PRO A 565 4.44 3.53 30.54
C PRO A 565 4.37 4.79 31.38
N GLY A 566 3.23 5.50 31.35
CA GLY A 566 3.02 6.76 32.08
C GLY A 566 3.24 8.04 31.28
N ALA A 567 3.75 7.99 30.03
CA ALA A 567 3.95 9.17 29.21
C ALA A 567 2.64 9.96 28.96
N LYS A 568 1.55 9.26 28.72
CA LYS A 568 0.20 9.86 28.54
C LYS A 568 -0.32 10.54 29.81
N GLU A 569 -0.02 10.01 30.98
CA GLU A 569 -0.41 10.62 32.25
C GLU A 569 0.38 11.89 32.51
N ILE A 570 1.69 11.87 32.27
CA ILE A 570 2.55 13.05 32.39
C ILE A 570 2.09 14.14 31.41
N ALA A 571 1.77 13.79 30.18
CA ALA A 571 1.24 14.72 29.19
C ALA A 571 -0.08 15.36 29.64
N LYS A 572 -1.01 14.58 30.24
CA LYS A 572 -2.27 15.10 30.82
C LYS A 572 -2.03 16.06 32.00
N ILE A 573 -1.07 15.76 32.85
CA ILE A 573 -0.71 16.62 33.99
C ILE A 573 -0.12 17.94 33.48
N LEU A 574 0.83 17.87 32.53
CA LEU A 574 1.44 19.06 31.94
C LEU A 574 0.43 19.90 31.15
N LYS A 575 -0.53 19.27 30.46
CA LYS A 575 -1.64 19.98 29.81
C LYS A 575 -2.45 20.80 30.84
N LYS A 576 -2.81 20.19 31.96
CA LYS A 576 -3.52 20.89 33.04
C LYS A 576 -2.70 22.04 33.66
N VAL A 577 -1.37 21.91 33.73
CA VAL A 577 -0.48 22.98 34.21
C VAL A 577 -0.41 24.12 33.19
N ARG A 578 -0.30 23.79 31.90
CA ARG A 578 -0.32 24.76 30.80
C ARG A 578 -1.61 25.57 30.79
N ASP A 579 -2.76 24.89 30.87
CA ASP A 579 -4.09 25.52 30.83
C ASP A 579 -4.33 26.45 32.05
N LYS A 580 -3.64 26.18 33.16
CA LYS A 580 -3.63 27.08 34.32
C LYS A 580 -2.72 28.32 34.14
N GLN A 581 -1.58 28.15 33.44
CA GLN A 581 -0.61 29.23 33.23
C GLN A 581 -0.98 30.14 32.08
N VAL A 582 -1.62 29.60 31.02
CA VAL A 582 -2.07 30.35 29.84
C VAL A 582 -3.49 29.90 29.48
N PRO A 583 -4.51 30.46 30.14
CA PRO A 583 -5.90 30.14 29.83
C PRO A 583 -6.22 30.53 28.38
N GLY A 584 -6.85 29.66 27.60
CA GLY A 584 -7.35 29.95 26.25
C GLY A 584 -6.43 29.59 25.10
N LEU A 585 -5.33 28.88 25.30
CA LEU A 585 -4.41 28.49 24.22
C LEU A 585 -4.97 27.40 23.28
N ASP A 586 -5.92 26.59 23.77
CA ASP A 586 -6.58 25.53 22.99
C ASP A 586 -7.99 25.90 22.49
N GLU A 587 -8.48 27.11 22.81
CA GLU A 587 -9.78 27.59 22.31
C GLU A 587 -9.61 28.24 20.93
N GLU A 588 -9.61 27.45 19.89
CA GLU A 588 -9.70 27.92 18.49
C GLU A 588 -11.03 28.55 18.12
N GLN A 589 -11.97 28.69 19.07
CA GLN A 589 -13.27 29.33 18.87
C GLN A 589 -13.69 30.21 20.08
N GLY A 590 -12.92 31.22 20.40
CA GLY A 590 -13.44 32.30 21.17
C GLY A 590 -14.46 33.11 20.33
N SER A 591 -15.71 33.25 20.81
CA SER A 591 -16.65 34.17 20.17
C SER A 591 -15.99 35.54 20.00
N PRO A 592 -16.33 36.34 18.95
CA PRO A 592 -15.75 37.65 18.73
C PRO A 592 -15.85 38.57 19.98
N GLU A 593 -16.84 38.33 20.85
CA GLU A 593 -17.02 39.03 22.14
C GLU A 593 -16.00 38.61 23.20
N GLN A 594 -15.61 37.33 23.27
CA GLN A 594 -14.56 36.84 24.18
C GLN A 594 -13.17 37.31 23.73
N MET A 595 -12.90 37.30 22.43
CA MET A 595 -11.66 37.88 21.89
C MET A 595 -11.57 39.38 22.14
N ALA A 596 -12.69 40.14 22.03
CA ALA A 596 -12.73 41.55 22.32
C ALA A 596 -12.50 41.83 23.82
N SER A 597 -13.06 41.03 24.72
CA SER A 597 -12.86 41.17 26.18
C SER A 597 -11.41 40.84 26.60
N GLN A 598 -10.80 39.81 26.01
CA GLN A 598 -9.40 39.44 26.22
C GLN A 598 -8.44 40.50 25.68
N LEU A 599 -8.77 41.11 24.53
CA LEU A 599 -7.98 42.20 23.94
C LEU A 599 -8.08 43.48 24.76
N GLN A 600 -9.23 43.73 25.39
CA GLN A 600 -9.39 44.84 26.36
C GLN A 600 -8.61 44.58 27.65
N ALA A 601 -8.65 43.37 28.20
CA ALA A 601 -7.87 42.97 29.38
C ALA A 601 -6.36 43.06 29.14
N ALA A 602 -5.89 42.57 27.97
CA ALA A 602 -4.49 42.69 27.59
C ALA A 602 -4.04 44.14 27.38
N LYS A 603 -4.88 44.97 26.79
CA LYS A 603 -4.60 46.43 26.68
C LYS A 603 -4.53 47.10 28.03
N ALA A 604 -5.40 46.75 28.99
CA ALA A 604 -5.37 47.31 30.34
C ALA A 604 -4.06 46.87 31.07
N GLN A 605 -3.63 45.63 30.94
CA GLN A 605 -2.34 45.15 31.52
C GLN A 605 -1.13 45.86 30.90
N ILE A 606 -1.14 46.08 29.59
CA ILE A 606 -0.08 46.84 28.91
C ILE A 606 -0.03 48.27 29.39
N GLN A 607 -1.19 48.93 29.60
CA GLN A 607 -1.24 50.27 30.14
C GLN A 607 -0.75 50.32 31.60
N GLU A 608 -1.09 49.34 32.41
CA GLU A 608 -0.62 49.26 33.79
C GLU A 608 0.90 49.04 33.85
N MET A 609 1.45 48.15 33.05
CA MET A 609 2.91 47.95 32.93
C MET A 609 3.61 49.19 32.39
N GLN A 610 3.01 49.93 31.47
CA GLN A 610 3.57 51.21 30.98
C GLN A 610 3.56 52.29 32.05
N MET A 611 2.53 52.36 32.91
CA MET A 611 2.52 53.26 34.05
C MET A 611 3.58 52.86 35.11
N GLN A 612 3.74 51.57 35.40
CA GLN A 612 4.78 51.10 36.31
C GLN A 612 6.19 51.37 35.77
N LEU A 613 6.40 51.20 34.47
CA LEU A 613 7.68 51.51 33.80
C LEU A 613 7.98 53.05 33.84
N LYS A 614 6.98 53.88 33.60
CA LYS A 614 7.12 55.33 33.74
C LYS A 614 7.40 55.75 35.18
N ALA A 615 6.74 55.15 36.16
CA ALA A 615 6.98 55.43 37.57
C ALA A 615 8.39 54.97 38.01
N ALA A 616 8.83 53.82 37.53
CA ALA A 616 10.19 53.33 37.78
C ALA A 616 11.27 54.19 37.10
N ALA A 617 11.02 54.65 35.87
CA ALA A 617 11.93 55.59 35.19
C ALA A 617 12.04 56.95 35.91
N GLN A 618 10.91 57.52 36.40
CA GLN A 618 10.92 58.72 37.18
C GLN A 618 11.61 58.55 38.55
N ALA A 619 11.45 57.40 39.20
CA ALA A 619 12.16 57.08 40.42
C ALA A 619 13.70 56.97 40.18
N LEU A 620 14.11 56.38 39.06
CA LEU A 620 15.52 56.31 38.65
C LEU A 620 16.12 57.66 38.33
N GLU A 621 15.38 58.57 37.63
CA GLU A 621 15.82 59.95 37.37
C GLU A 621 15.97 60.77 38.67
N THR A 622 15.02 60.60 39.61
CA THR A 622 15.11 61.26 40.89
C THR A 622 16.26 60.73 41.76
N GLU A 623 16.57 59.45 41.73
CA GLU A 623 17.76 58.89 42.39
C GLU A 623 19.07 59.36 41.75
N GLN A 624 19.12 59.40 40.42
CA GLN A 624 20.29 59.93 39.69
C GLN A 624 20.52 61.42 39.98
N ALA A 625 19.43 62.21 40.01
CA ALA A 625 19.50 63.64 40.42
C ALA A 625 19.98 63.78 41.87
N LYS A 626 19.53 62.93 42.82
CA LYS A 626 20.02 62.93 44.21
C LYS A 626 21.48 62.51 44.28
N ARG A 627 21.93 61.55 43.49
CA ARG A 627 23.35 61.15 43.43
C ARG A 627 24.23 62.25 42.86
N GLN A 628 23.79 62.91 41.77
CA GLN A 628 24.49 64.06 41.22
C GLN A 628 24.59 65.24 42.20
N ALA A 629 23.52 65.56 42.96
CA ALA A 629 23.52 66.57 43.95
C ALA A 629 24.43 66.25 45.17
N THR A 630 24.55 64.95 45.55
CA THR A 630 25.50 64.53 46.58
C THR A 630 26.97 64.56 46.08
N LEU A 631 27.22 64.26 44.85
CA LEU A 631 28.56 64.38 44.23
C LEU A 631 28.97 65.87 44.09
N GLN A 632 28.10 66.75 43.69
CA GLN A 632 28.37 68.19 43.63
C GLN A 632 28.61 68.81 45.02
N LYS A 633 27.97 68.31 46.10
CA LYS A 633 28.31 68.69 47.47
C LYS A 633 29.64 68.23 47.95
N ALA A 634 30.07 67.02 47.55
CA ALA A 634 31.37 66.47 47.89
C ALA A 634 32.57 67.12 47.15
N ASP A 635 32.30 67.79 46.03
CA ASP A 635 33.31 68.58 45.28
C ASP A 635 33.45 70.02 45.77
N MET A 636 32.55 70.47 46.69
CA MET A 636 32.58 71.86 47.22
C MET A 636 33.06 71.93 48.69
N ASP A 637 33.29 70.81 49.39
CA ASP A 637 33.97 70.72 50.68
C ASP A 637 35.42 70.21 50.46
#